data_92a633daa4058556bdce1ad9f31c904f
#
_entry.id   92a633daa4058556bdce1ad9f31c904f
#
_cell.length_a   1.000
_cell.length_b   1.000
_cell.length_c   1.000
_cell.angle_alpha   90.00
_cell.angle_beta   90.00
_cell.angle_gamma   90.00
#
_symmetry.space_group_name_H-M   'P 1'
#
loop_
_entity.id
_entity.type
_entity.pdbx_description
1 polymer ?
#
loop_
_entity_poly.entity_id
_entity_poly.type
_entity_poly.pdbx_seq_one_letter_code
_entity_poly.pdbx_strand_id
1 'polypeptide(L)'
;MGEVYRARDSRLNREVAIKVLPELLSSERDRLLRFEQEAKAVAALNHPNILAVYQMGTYGKVPYLVSELLEGTTLTECLRGPLPLRKAINYAIQIAQGLTAAHEKGIVHRDLKPDNLFVTKDERIKILDFGLAKVAQPSASGAHLAPTITLAGVVIGTVGYMAPEQVRGLNTDHRSDIFAFGAILCEMLMGTGTFHRPTSADTMSAILKEEPPSISQLAPDTPAALERIVHRCLEKNPDQRFQSASDLAFALEALSDTSISSASAAREIKKDGSNQLRIAAYAVVLLIVLGASVLTYWWMQQSPIPKVSNYIQLTHDGQQKSLIGTDGARLYLSLGKGSSGSFAPHGIAEMAISGGEPRKISIMPSPDMFPVDLSPDGSEILAVDGQGAPPKGPLWSIPILGGSPRRLGEVVAETAAWSPDGKMLAYTNLGDLFVANADGTESRKLLGVRGDILNVAWSPDSGHLRFDCSETAGTVGQQLLWEVSVDGKDLQRLLEGWHTPPDECCGKWTADGNYFVFQSQRQIWALPKKGGLFHFETKPVSLTSSPLSLSSPLPSKDGKKLFVIGQFYRGELMRYSKAGQFAPFLAGISAEYLDFSKDGQRVAYVSYPEGTLWRSKLDGSDRLQLTYPSRYPVLPRWSPDGKKIIFFEFALSSGKPARMYEVSPDGGRPRPLLPDDPQQQLDPNWSPDGSKIVFAGESNDPSSTIRILELPNHQVSDLPGSQGLYSPRWSPDGRYISAFSADSKALLLFDLQAKKWSELANGSLSWLNWSHDGQYLYVLDFKEKDAVVRIGVKNHKTEQVVDLKDFVAAGRYGGSLSLSPDDSPLLLRDTGTKDVYSVDWETP
;
A
#
# COMPACT_ATOMS: atom_id res chain seq x y z
N MET A 1 -13.88 36.00 -7.89
CA MET A 1 -12.53 36.21 -7.32
C MET A 1 -12.66 37.19 -6.19
N GLY A 2 -11.92 37.05 -5.10
CA GLY A 2 -11.91 38.05 -4.02
C GLY A 2 -11.13 39.29 -4.37
N GLU A 3 -11.38 40.38 -3.63
CA GLU A 3 -10.65 41.65 -3.80
C GLU A 3 -9.31 41.57 -3.08
N VAL A 4 -8.27 42.19 -3.66
CA VAL A 4 -6.92 42.23 -3.07
C VAL A 4 -6.54 43.66 -2.77
N TYR A 5 -6.19 43.92 -1.50
CA TYR A 5 -5.80 45.23 -1.03
C TYR A 5 -4.31 45.25 -0.65
N ARG A 6 -3.62 46.38 -0.99
CA ARG A 6 -2.30 46.66 -0.44
C ARG A 6 -2.48 47.27 0.95
N ALA A 7 -1.78 46.75 1.92
CA ALA A 7 -1.84 47.20 3.30
C ALA A 7 -0.44 47.21 3.95
N ARG A 8 -0.31 47.88 5.09
CA ARG A 8 0.90 47.90 5.90
C ARG A 8 0.68 47.23 7.22
N ASP A 9 1.45 46.20 7.52
CA ASP A 9 1.54 45.57 8.82
C ASP A 9 2.28 46.53 9.77
N SER A 10 1.54 47.20 10.66
CA SER A 10 2.08 48.21 11.57
C SER A 10 2.98 47.62 12.66
N ARG A 11 2.85 46.29 12.98
CA ARG A 11 3.64 45.62 13.99
C ARG A 11 5.02 45.24 13.49
N LEU A 12 5.10 44.75 12.25
CA LEU A 12 6.35 44.32 11.61
C LEU A 12 6.90 45.32 10.62
N ASN A 13 6.22 46.50 10.47
CA ASN A 13 6.59 47.58 9.59
C ASN A 13 6.89 47.15 8.11
N ARG A 14 6.06 46.27 7.57
CA ARG A 14 6.20 45.77 6.20
C ARG A 14 4.91 45.94 5.41
N GLU A 15 5.04 46.03 4.08
CA GLU A 15 3.89 46.00 3.19
C GLU A 15 3.41 44.57 2.95
N VAL A 16 2.10 44.38 2.87
CA VAL A 16 1.42 43.08 2.71
C VAL A 16 0.26 43.20 1.72
N ALA A 17 -0.11 42.10 1.10
CA ALA A 17 -1.34 41.98 0.36
C ALA A 17 -2.41 41.33 1.25
N ILE A 18 -3.63 41.90 1.28
CA ILE A 18 -4.77 41.31 1.96
C ILE A 18 -5.81 40.91 0.91
N LYS A 19 -6.03 39.61 0.75
CA LYS A 19 -7.05 39.05 -0.13
C LYS A 19 -8.33 38.79 0.69
N VAL A 20 -9.40 39.51 0.34
CA VAL A 20 -10.72 39.36 0.96
C VAL A 20 -11.54 38.36 0.14
N LEU A 21 -12.13 37.37 0.81
CA LEU A 21 -12.85 36.27 0.15
C LEU A 21 -14.37 36.58 0.12
N PRO A 22 -15.11 36.06 -0.91
CA PRO A 22 -16.54 36.33 -1.04
C PRO A 22 -17.35 35.82 0.17
N GLU A 23 -18.38 36.54 0.56
CA GLU A 23 -19.28 36.21 1.69
C GLU A 23 -20.00 34.86 1.54
N LEU A 24 -20.16 34.34 0.35
CA LEU A 24 -20.72 33.02 0.06
C LEU A 24 -19.98 31.85 0.74
N LEU A 25 -18.74 32.07 1.21
CA LEU A 25 -17.95 31.09 1.97
C LEU A 25 -18.31 31.06 3.47
N SER A 26 -18.99 32.08 3.97
CA SER A 26 -19.32 32.22 5.40
C SER A 26 -20.64 31.54 5.81
N SER A 27 -21.44 31.08 4.86
CA SER A 27 -22.80 30.55 5.13
C SER A 27 -22.84 29.09 5.61
N GLU A 28 -21.76 28.31 5.46
CA GLU A 28 -21.69 26.91 5.92
C GLU A 28 -20.41 26.67 6.75
N ARG A 29 -20.59 26.34 8.02
CA ARG A 29 -19.53 26.14 9.01
C ARG A 29 -18.49 25.10 8.58
N ASP A 30 -18.92 24.05 7.87
CA ASP A 30 -18.05 22.98 7.39
C ASP A 30 -17.15 23.41 6.22
N ARG A 31 -17.59 24.40 5.43
CA ARG A 31 -16.78 24.98 4.35
C ARG A 31 -15.69 25.89 4.90
N LEU A 32 -16.02 26.69 5.89
CA LEU A 32 -15.06 27.57 6.57
C LEU A 32 -13.96 26.73 7.23
N LEU A 33 -14.32 25.65 7.91
CA LEU A 33 -13.35 24.73 8.53
C LEU A 33 -12.41 24.05 7.52
N ARG A 34 -12.94 23.59 6.36
CA ARG A 34 -12.10 23.02 5.29
C ARG A 34 -11.17 24.08 4.68
N PHE A 35 -11.70 25.26 4.42
CA PHE A 35 -10.91 26.40 3.96
C PHE A 35 -9.76 26.75 4.93
N GLU A 36 -10.07 26.83 6.23
CA GLU A 36 -9.04 27.08 7.27
C GLU A 36 -7.97 25.97 7.33
N GLN A 37 -8.36 24.71 7.14
CA GLN A 37 -7.41 23.60 7.11
C GLN A 37 -6.49 23.65 5.89
N GLU A 38 -7.04 23.87 4.69
CA GLU A 38 -6.25 23.98 3.46
C GLU A 38 -5.34 25.20 3.48
N ALA A 39 -5.82 26.32 3.97
CA ALA A 39 -5.00 27.51 4.05
C ALA A 39 -3.92 27.42 5.14
N LYS A 40 -4.14 26.69 6.25
CA LYS A 40 -3.07 26.36 7.21
C LYS A 40 -2.00 25.47 6.57
N ALA A 41 -2.39 24.54 5.72
CA ALA A 41 -1.45 23.68 4.98
C ALA A 41 -0.60 24.51 4.01
N VAL A 42 -1.22 25.44 3.26
CA VAL A 42 -0.51 26.36 2.36
C VAL A 42 0.39 27.33 3.13
N ALA A 43 -0.05 27.86 4.26
CA ALA A 43 0.76 28.73 5.12
C ALA A 43 2.01 28.03 5.71
N ALA A 44 2.02 26.70 5.75
CA ALA A 44 3.20 25.91 6.14
C ALA A 44 4.22 25.72 5.01
N LEU A 45 3.89 26.14 3.77
CA LEU A 45 4.80 26.11 2.64
C LEU A 45 5.74 27.33 2.70
N ASN A 46 7.03 27.09 2.81
CA ASN A 46 8.05 28.12 2.72
C ASN A 46 9.02 27.75 1.58
N HIS A 47 8.78 28.32 0.42
CA HIS A 47 9.58 28.04 -0.79
C HIS A 47 9.68 29.31 -1.65
N PRO A 48 10.85 29.60 -2.27
CA PRO A 48 11.05 30.84 -3.06
C PRO A 48 10.07 30.98 -4.22
N ASN A 49 9.54 29.87 -4.77
CA ASN A 49 8.61 29.87 -5.88
C ASN A 49 7.15 29.68 -5.48
N ILE A 50 6.80 29.82 -4.20
CA ILE A 50 5.42 29.79 -3.69
C ILE A 50 5.14 31.11 -2.96
N LEU A 51 3.90 31.63 -3.09
CA LEU A 51 3.46 32.82 -2.37
C LEU A 51 3.51 32.58 -0.87
N ALA A 52 4.24 33.41 -0.12
CA ALA A 52 4.30 33.32 1.33
C ALA A 52 3.02 33.87 1.96
N VAL A 53 2.30 33.02 2.68
CA VAL A 53 1.11 33.38 3.46
C VAL A 53 1.53 33.65 4.90
N TYR A 54 1.22 34.83 5.40
CA TYR A 54 1.62 35.28 6.75
C TYR A 54 0.56 35.05 7.81
N GLN A 55 -0.70 35.29 7.47
CA GLN A 55 -1.80 35.20 8.42
C GLN A 55 -3.13 34.94 7.72
N MET A 56 -4.01 34.28 8.40
CA MET A 56 -5.44 34.22 8.09
C MET A 56 -6.27 34.78 9.22
N GLY A 57 -7.42 35.33 8.89
CA GLY A 57 -8.36 35.85 9.87
C GLY A 57 -9.75 36.05 9.29
N THR A 58 -10.65 36.50 10.16
CA THR A 58 -11.99 36.91 9.77
C THR A 58 -12.24 38.32 10.27
N TYR A 59 -12.82 39.16 9.45
CA TYR A 59 -13.31 40.48 9.83
C TYR A 59 -14.85 40.49 9.73
N GLY A 60 -15.49 40.50 10.86
CA GLY A 60 -16.91 40.21 10.95
C GLY A 60 -17.20 38.75 10.57
N LYS A 61 -17.87 38.52 9.43
CA LYS A 61 -18.12 37.19 8.86
C LYS A 61 -17.30 36.91 7.61
N VAL A 62 -16.45 37.84 7.19
CA VAL A 62 -15.72 37.79 5.92
C VAL A 62 -14.30 37.27 6.20
N PRO A 63 -13.89 36.11 5.64
CA PRO A 63 -12.53 35.61 5.77
C PRO A 63 -11.55 36.41 4.90
N TYR A 64 -10.33 36.59 5.40
CA TYR A 64 -9.24 37.22 4.65
C TYR A 64 -7.93 36.46 4.83
N LEU A 65 -7.04 36.62 3.83
CA LEU A 65 -5.69 36.07 3.81
C LEU A 65 -4.68 37.23 3.69
N VAL A 66 -3.64 37.21 4.54
CA VAL A 66 -2.52 38.13 4.46
C VAL A 66 -1.30 37.44 3.89
N SER A 67 -0.73 37.95 2.84
CA SER A 67 0.45 37.39 2.15
C SER A 67 1.52 38.44 1.87
N GLU A 68 2.68 37.97 1.37
CA GLU A 68 3.69 38.88 0.81
C GLU A 68 3.07 39.74 -0.29
N LEU A 69 3.49 41.02 -0.37
CA LEU A 69 3.13 41.91 -1.50
C LEU A 69 4.13 41.67 -2.61
N LEU A 70 3.66 41.17 -3.76
CA LEU A 70 4.48 40.93 -4.93
C LEU A 70 4.48 42.18 -5.87
N GLU A 71 5.61 42.45 -6.47
CA GLU A 71 5.74 43.47 -7.51
C GLU A 71 6.12 42.77 -8.83
N GLY A 72 5.30 42.94 -9.87
CA GLY A 72 5.49 42.28 -11.16
C GLY A 72 4.16 42.10 -11.91
N THR A 73 4.02 41.04 -12.71
CA THR A 73 2.86 40.77 -13.55
C THR A 73 2.52 39.29 -13.53
N THR A 74 1.31 38.91 -13.94
CA THR A 74 0.95 37.47 -14.10
C THR A 74 1.66 36.91 -15.35
N LEU A 75 1.85 35.58 -15.38
CA LEU A 75 2.40 34.91 -16.56
C LEU A 75 1.48 35.12 -17.78
N THR A 76 0.16 35.18 -17.59
CA THR A 76 -0.81 35.54 -18.65
C THR A 76 -0.47 36.85 -19.32
N GLU A 77 -0.08 37.87 -18.58
CA GLU A 77 0.33 39.17 -19.15
C GLU A 77 1.67 39.10 -19.89
N CYS A 78 2.53 38.15 -19.54
CA CYS A 78 3.80 37.88 -20.22
C CYS A 78 3.61 37.09 -21.53
N LEU A 79 2.52 36.31 -21.68
CA LEU A 79 2.22 35.43 -22.82
C LEU A 79 1.52 36.17 -23.98
N ARG A 80 1.96 37.37 -24.34
CA ARG A 80 1.49 38.09 -25.55
C ARG A 80 2.07 37.53 -26.87
N GLY A 81 2.89 36.46 -26.78
CA GLY A 81 3.54 35.72 -27.84
C GLY A 81 4.51 34.70 -27.25
N PRO A 82 5.21 33.87 -28.05
CA PRO A 82 6.14 32.87 -27.56
C PRO A 82 7.27 33.53 -26.76
N LEU A 83 7.63 32.93 -25.64
CA LEU A 83 8.74 33.36 -24.82
C LEU A 83 10.07 32.85 -25.42
N PRO A 84 11.18 33.62 -25.23
CA PRO A 84 12.51 33.13 -25.57
C PRO A 84 12.78 31.79 -24.90
N LEU A 85 13.30 30.80 -25.63
CA LEU A 85 13.48 29.43 -25.18
C LEU A 85 14.14 29.29 -23.79
N ARG A 86 15.24 30.02 -23.55
CA ARG A 86 15.95 30.03 -22.27
C ARG A 86 15.07 30.55 -21.12
N LYS A 87 14.24 31.54 -21.40
CA LYS A 87 13.31 32.12 -20.42
C LYS A 87 12.19 31.15 -20.09
N ALA A 88 11.62 30.49 -21.11
CA ALA A 88 10.60 29.48 -20.93
C ALA A 88 11.11 28.28 -20.09
N ILE A 89 12.33 27.80 -20.36
CA ILE A 89 12.96 26.71 -19.58
C ILE A 89 13.20 27.16 -18.13
N ASN A 90 13.73 28.35 -17.90
CA ASN A 90 13.97 28.86 -16.54
C ASN A 90 12.68 28.98 -15.75
N TYR A 91 11.61 29.50 -16.33
CA TYR A 91 10.31 29.61 -15.69
C TYR A 91 9.71 28.22 -15.41
N ALA A 92 9.86 27.29 -16.35
CA ALA A 92 9.42 25.92 -16.19
C ALA A 92 10.12 25.22 -15.01
N ILE A 93 11.44 25.36 -14.87
CA ILE A 93 12.20 24.83 -13.72
C ILE A 93 11.67 25.39 -12.41
N GLN A 94 11.47 26.69 -12.32
CA GLN A 94 10.98 27.34 -11.11
C GLN A 94 9.57 26.89 -10.73
N ILE A 95 8.66 26.70 -11.71
CA ILE A 95 7.32 26.17 -11.48
C ILE A 95 7.41 24.74 -10.97
N ALA A 96 8.21 23.88 -11.62
CA ALA A 96 8.38 22.49 -11.22
C ALA A 96 8.97 22.35 -9.80
N GLN A 97 9.95 23.18 -9.42
CA GLN A 97 10.50 23.23 -8.06
C GLN A 97 9.47 23.68 -7.02
N GLY A 98 8.63 24.66 -7.33
CA GLY A 98 7.52 25.07 -6.47
C GLY A 98 6.47 23.99 -6.30
N LEU A 99 6.11 23.29 -7.38
CA LEU A 99 5.20 22.14 -7.31
C LEU A 99 5.79 20.99 -6.51
N THR A 100 7.09 20.72 -6.65
CA THR A 100 7.78 19.69 -5.85
C THR A 100 7.61 19.94 -4.36
N ALA A 101 7.91 21.17 -3.90
CA ALA A 101 7.79 21.55 -2.50
C ALA A 101 6.36 21.43 -1.94
N ALA A 102 5.34 21.65 -2.77
CA ALA A 102 3.94 21.46 -2.40
C ALA A 102 3.55 19.98 -2.36
N HIS A 103 3.90 19.21 -3.40
CA HIS A 103 3.56 17.80 -3.54
C HIS A 103 4.20 16.93 -2.46
N GLU A 104 5.45 17.22 -2.04
CA GLU A 104 6.12 16.54 -0.91
C GLU A 104 5.36 16.69 0.41
N LYS A 105 4.57 17.74 0.57
CA LYS A 105 3.69 17.96 1.71
C LYS A 105 2.25 17.49 1.48
N GLY A 106 2.00 16.77 0.38
CA GLY A 106 0.69 16.26 0.02
C GLY A 106 -0.30 17.33 -0.48
N ILE A 107 0.20 18.53 -0.85
CA ILE A 107 -0.64 19.65 -1.31
C ILE A 107 -0.64 19.65 -2.83
N VAL A 108 -1.82 19.50 -3.45
CA VAL A 108 -2.04 19.54 -4.90
C VAL A 108 -2.71 20.85 -5.27
N HIS A 109 -2.23 21.52 -6.32
CA HIS A 109 -2.73 22.86 -6.72
C HIS A 109 -4.13 22.78 -7.34
N ARG A 110 -4.40 21.83 -8.23
CA ARG A 110 -5.68 21.52 -8.89
C ARG A 110 -6.27 22.59 -9.81
N ASP A 111 -5.72 23.80 -9.85
CA ASP A 111 -6.15 24.91 -10.71
C ASP A 111 -4.92 25.71 -11.22
N LEU A 112 -3.86 24.98 -11.61
CA LEU A 112 -2.64 25.59 -12.14
C LEU A 112 -2.91 26.16 -13.53
N LYS A 113 -2.63 27.46 -13.71
CA LYS A 113 -2.83 28.21 -14.96
C LYS A 113 -1.97 29.45 -14.95
N PRO A 114 -1.73 30.12 -16.09
CA PRO A 114 -0.90 31.33 -16.18
C PRO A 114 -1.35 32.46 -15.25
N ASP A 115 -2.66 32.60 -14.98
CA ASP A 115 -3.19 33.61 -14.04
C ASP A 115 -2.74 33.38 -12.59
N ASN A 116 -2.44 32.14 -12.24
CA ASN A 116 -1.98 31.75 -10.90
C ASN A 116 -0.45 31.63 -10.80
N LEU A 117 0.27 32.11 -11.84
CA LEU A 117 1.72 32.20 -11.88
C LEU A 117 2.13 33.67 -12.01
N PHE A 118 2.83 34.16 -11.00
CA PHE A 118 3.25 35.55 -10.94
C PHE A 118 4.74 35.68 -11.21
N VAL A 119 5.11 36.57 -12.13
CA VAL A 119 6.48 36.88 -12.49
C VAL A 119 6.88 38.17 -11.79
N THR A 120 7.80 38.09 -10.87
CA THR A 120 8.32 39.23 -10.12
C THR A 120 9.28 40.05 -10.96
N LYS A 121 9.63 41.26 -10.53
CA LYS A 121 10.58 42.17 -11.24
C LYS A 121 11.98 41.57 -11.41
N ASP A 122 12.39 40.68 -10.51
CA ASP A 122 13.65 39.93 -10.56
C ASP A 122 13.54 38.58 -11.32
N GLU A 123 12.52 38.46 -12.19
CA GLU A 123 12.26 37.29 -13.04
C GLU A 123 12.05 35.97 -12.28
N ARG A 124 11.59 36.03 -11.05
CA ARG A 124 11.24 34.85 -10.24
C ARG A 124 9.77 34.52 -10.40
N ILE A 125 9.47 33.22 -10.56
CA ILE A 125 8.09 32.74 -10.55
C ILE A 125 7.61 32.52 -9.11
N LYS A 126 6.39 32.95 -8.81
CA LYS A 126 5.64 32.68 -7.59
C LYS A 126 4.33 32.01 -7.94
N ILE A 127 4.09 30.82 -7.42
CA ILE A 127 2.82 30.11 -7.56
C ILE A 127 1.84 30.67 -6.54
N LEU A 128 0.67 31.09 -7.02
CA LEU A 128 -0.40 31.69 -6.25
C LEU A 128 -1.54 30.67 -6.01
N ASP A 129 -2.38 30.91 -5.02
CA ASP A 129 -3.73 30.34 -4.86
C ASP A 129 -3.86 28.80 -4.98
N PHE A 130 -3.10 28.03 -4.21
CA PHE A 130 -3.30 26.58 -4.10
C PHE A 130 -4.73 26.25 -3.68
N GLY A 131 -5.49 25.59 -4.57
CA GLY A 131 -6.76 24.89 -4.32
C GLY A 131 -7.92 25.58 -3.59
N LEU A 132 -7.71 26.76 -2.98
CA LEU A 132 -8.66 27.46 -2.11
C LEU A 132 -10.02 27.75 -2.76
N ALA A 133 -10.11 27.78 -4.08
CA ALA A 133 -11.33 28.13 -4.81
C ALA A 133 -12.31 26.96 -5.00
N LYS A 134 -11.87 25.68 -4.95
CA LYS A 134 -12.76 24.52 -5.15
C LYS A 134 -13.50 24.09 -3.88
N VAL A 135 -13.06 24.49 -2.70
CA VAL A 135 -13.78 24.28 -1.43
C VAL A 135 -15.08 25.09 -1.36
N ALA A 136 -15.21 26.10 -2.19
CA ALA A 136 -16.35 27.04 -2.21
C ALA A 136 -17.59 26.53 -3.00
N GLN A 137 -17.55 25.33 -3.63
CA GLN A 137 -18.67 24.81 -4.41
C GLN A 137 -19.57 23.87 -3.61
N PRO A 138 -20.93 23.90 -3.80
CA PRO A 138 -21.85 23.06 -3.05
C PRO A 138 -21.65 21.59 -3.37
N SER A 139 -21.30 20.78 -2.37
CA SER A 139 -21.43 19.32 -2.46
C SER A 139 -22.91 18.98 -2.24
N ALA A 140 -23.67 18.81 -3.32
CA ALA A 140 -24.94 18.11 -3.24
C ALA A 140 -24.65 16.66 -2.85
N SER A 141 -25.15 16.23 -1.71
CA SER A 141 -25.10 14.88 -1.21
C SER A 141 -25.66 13.91 -2.27
N GLY A 142 -24.81 13.00 -2.76
CA GLY A 142 -25.26 11.76 -3.39
C GLY A 142 -25.63 11.80 -4.88
N ALA A 143 -24.77 12.37 -5.75
CA ALA A 143 -24.85 12.09 -7.19
C ALA A 143 -23.49 12.36 -7.84
N HIS A 144 -23.12 11.55 -8.83
CA HIS A 144 -21.93 11.64 -9.65
C HIS A 144 -21.55 13.07 -10.01
N LEU A 145 -20.29 13.47 -9.78
CA LEU A 145 -19.72 14.78 -10.12
C LEU A 145 -19.65 14.93 -11.65
N ALA A 146 -20.74 15.37 -12.24
CA ALA A 146 -20.69 16.05 -13.55
C ALA A 146 -20.13 17.48 -13.36
N PRO A 147 -19.42 18.07 -14.31
CA PRO A 147 -18.96 19.45 -14.24
C PRO A 147 -20.17 20.35 -14.00
N THR A 148 -20.10 21.21 -12.98
CA THR A 148 -21.23 22.06 -12.56
C THR A 148 -21.54 23.07 -13.68
N ILE A 149 -22.49 22.71 -14.51
CA ILE A 149 -23.18 23.65 -15.39
C ILE A 149 -24.12 24.45 -14.47
N THR A 150 -23.75 25.69 -14.18
CA THR A 150 -24.67 26.63 -13.53
C THR A 150 -25.87 26.87 -14.46
N LEU A 151 -27.07 27.10 -13.87
CA LEU A 151 -28.37 27.30 -14.52
C LEU A 151 -28.42 28.40 -15.61
N ALA A 152 -27.29 28.91 -16.08
CA ALA A 152 -27.18 29.92 -17.13
C ALA A 152 -26.20 29.52 -18.28
N GLY A 153 -25.73 28.26 -18.36
CA GLY A 153 -24.89 27.84 -19.49
C GLY A 153 -23.47 28.41 -19.53
N VAL A 154 -23.00 29.08 -18.48
CA VAL A 154 -21.64 29.67 -18.42
C VAL A 154 -20.79 28.80 -17.51
N VAL A 155 -19.81 28.09 -18.08
CA VAL A 155 -18.73 27.41 -17.35
C VAL A 155 -17.79 28.47 -16.78
N ILE A 156 -17.82 28.67 -15.46
CA ILE A 156 -16.90 29.61 -14.80
C ILE A 156 -15.56 28.90 -14.59
N GLY A 157 -14.56 29.24 -15.40
CA GLY A 157 -13.17 28.80 -15.26
C GLY A 157 -12.49 28.55 -16.60
N THR A 158 -11.18 28.79 -16.66
CA THR A 158 -10.35 28.58 -17.86
C THR A 158 -10.11 27.08 -18.04
N VAL A 159 -10.93 26.44 -18.88
CA VAL A 159 -10.93 24.98 -19.10
C VAL A 159 -9.64 24.46 -19.71
N GLY A 160 -8.90 25.30 -20.46
CA GLY A 160 -7.78 24.89 -21.31
C GLY A 160 -6.57 24.24 -20.63
N TYR A 161 -6.47 24.29 -19.31
CA TYR A 161 -5.37 23.69 -18.52
C TYR A 161 -5.83 22.52 -17.64
N MET A 162 -7.12 22.15 -17.69
CA MET A 162 -7.64 21.01 -16.93
C MET A 162 -7.04 19.71 -17.45
N ALA A 163 -6.68 18.82 -16.54
CA ALA A 163 -6.26 17.47 -16.90
C ALA A 163 -7.48 16.62 -17.36
N PRO A 164 -7.28 15.58 -18.20
CA PRO A 164 -8.35 14.72 -18.69
C PRO A 164 -9.22 14.11 -17.59
N GLU A 165 -8.59 13.69 -16.48
CA GLU A 165 -9.30 13.16 -15.29
C GLU A 165 -10.16 14.23 -14.59
N GLN A 166 -9.73 15.49 -14.61
CA GLN A 166 -10.55 16.61 -14.09
C GLN A 166 -11.76 16.87 -14.97
N VAL A 167 -11.59 16.84 -16.29
CA VAL A 167 -12.70 16.98 -17.25
C VAL A 167 -13.71 15.86 -17.11
N ARG A 168 -13.26 14.63 -16.81
CA ARG A 168 -14.12 13.45 -16.56
C ARG A 168 -14.74 13.44 -15.17
N GLY A 169 -14.37 14.32 -14.26
CA GLY A 169 -14.84 14.32 -12.86
C GLY A 169 -14.29 13.16 -12.02
N LEU A 170 -13.15 12.58 -12.41
CA LEU A 170 -12.48 11.52 -11.68
C LEU A 170 -11.64 12.07 -10.51
N ASN A 171 -11.20 11.20 -9.61
CA ASN A 171 -10.27 11.59 -8.54
C ASN A 171 -8.95 12.11 -9.14
N THR A 172 -8.52 13.27 -8.67
CA THR A 172 -7.31 13.97 -9.16
C THR A 172 -6.23 13.97 -8.09
N ASP A 173 -5.01 13.63 -8.49
CA ASP A 173 -3.80 13.71 -7.66
C ASP A 173 -2.81 14.78 -8.19
N HIS A 174 -1.58 14.78 -7.69
CA HIS A 174 -0.53 15.73 -8.08
C HIS A 174 -0.17 15.66 -9.57
N ARG A 175 -0.48 14.58 -10.28
CA ARG A 175 -0.21 14.42 -11.72
C ARG A 175 -1.16 15.26 -12.59
N SER A 176 -2.26 15.73 -12.01
CA SER A 176 -3.10 16.75 -12.68
C SER A 176 -2.39 18.09 -12.80
N ASP A 177 -1.58 18.48 -11.80
CA ASP A 177 -0.75 19.69 -11.88
C ASP A 177 0.36 19.54 -12.91
N ILE A 178 0.89 18.33 -13.12
CA ILE A 178 1.89 18.03 -14.15
C ILE A 178 1.31 18.19 -15.56
N PHE A 179 0.06 17.79 -15.78
CA PHE A 179 -0.63 18.02 -17.05
C PHE A 179 -0.82 19.52 -17.31
N ALA A 180 -1.34 20.27 -16.32
CA ALA A 180 -1.51 21.71 -16.40
C ALA A 180 -0.17 22.43 -16.66
N PHE A 181 0.90 22.01 -16.00
CA PHE A 181 2.26 22.46 -16.25
C PHE A 181 2.68 22.24 -17.71
N GLY A 182 2.44 21.04 -18.26
CA GLY A 182 2.73 20.72 -19.65
C GLY A 182 2.01 21.64 -20.64
N ALA A 183 0.72 21.93 -20.38
CA ALA A 183 -0.05 22.86 -21.19
C ALA A 183 0.48 24.30 -21.12
N ILE A 184 0.91 24.75 -19.93
CA ILE A 184 1.51 26.07 -19.73
C ILE A 184 2.88 26.16 -20.43
N LEU A 185 3.73 25.14 -20.31
CA LEU A 185 5.04 25.10 -20.97
C LEU A 185 4.88 25.12 -22.49
N CYS A 186 3.94 24.35 -23.03
CA CYS A 186 3.62 24.37 -24.45
C CYS A 186 3.19 25.77 -24.91
N GLU A 187 2.33 26.45 -24.16
CA GLU A 187 1.89 27.82 -24.44
C GLU A 187 3.04 28.82 -24.33
N MET A 188 3.94 28.69 -23.36
CA MET A 188 5.13 29.53 -23.27
C MET A 188 6.02 29.43 -24.52
N LEU A 189 6.10 28.25 -25.13
CA LEU A 189 6.92 27.98 -26.32
C LEU A 189 6.24 28.40 -27.62
N MET A 190 4.91 28.25 -27.73
CA MET A 190 4.16 28.51 -28.95
C MET A 190 3.47 29.88 -28.98
N GLY A 191 3.25 30.52 -27.82
CA GLY A 191 2.51 31.76 -27.69
C GLY A 191 0.98 31.60 -27.83
N THR A 192 0.47 30.41 -27.94
CA THR A 192 -0.97 30.09 -28.05
C THR A 192 -1.35 28.90 -27.15
N GLY A 193 -2.54 28.93 -26.57
CA GLY A 193 -3.01 27.89 -25.66
C GLY A 193 -3.15 26.55 -26.37
N THR A 194 -2.57 25.51 -25.80
CA THR A 194 -2.43 24.15 -26.35
C THR A 194 -3.75 23.53 -26.80
N PHE A 195 -4.76 23.56 -25.96
CA PHE A 195 -6.08 22.95 -26.20
C PHE A 195 -7.21 23.98 -26.34
N HIS A 196 -6.91 25.25 -26.38
CA HIS A 196 -7.94 26.29 -26.49
C HIS A 196 -8.73 26.19 -27.79
N ARG A 197 -10.08 26.22 -27.66
CA ARG A 197 -11.05 26.20 -28.77
C ARG A 197 -12.11 27.26 -28.50
N PRO A 198 -12.90 27.67 -29.52
CA PRO A 198 -13.90 28.74 -29.37
C PRO A 198 -14.93 28.49 -28.26
N THR A 199 -15.27 27.25 -27.97
CA THR A 199 -16.20 26.92 -26.88
C THR A 199 -15.52 26.09 -25.78
N SER A 200 -16.05 26.16 -24.56
CA SER A 200 -15.58 25.34 -23.46
C SER A 200 -15.78 23.83 -23.74
N ALA A 201 -16.86 23.46 -24.42
CA ALA A 201 -17.16 22.08 -24.78
C ALA A 201 -16.14 21.53 -25.78
N ASP A 202 -15.80 22.32 -26.82
CA ASP A 202 -14.76 21.95 -27.78
C ASP A 202 -13.39 21.85 -27.13
N THR A 203 -13.07 22.76 -26.22
CA THR A 203 -11.84 22.72 -25.40
C THR A 203 -11.76 21.45 -24.58
N MET A 204 -12.86 21.04 -23.88
CA MET A 204 -12.92 19.78 -23.15
C MET A 204 -12.74 18.58 -24.08
N SER A 205 -13.37 18.59 -25.25
CA SER A 205 -13.21 17.53 -26.24
C SER A 205 -11.77 17.43 -26.76
N ALA A 206 -11.11 18.57 -27.01
CA ALA A 206 -9.70 18.62 -27.41
C ALA A 206 -8.79 18.03 -26.31
N ILE A 207 -8.99 18.40 -25.05
CA ILE A 207 -8.23 17.84 -23.90
C ILE A 207 -8.38 16.31 -23.83
N LEU A 208 -9.56 15.78 -24.11
CA LEU A 208 -9.82 14.35 -23.97
C LEU A 208 -9.34 13.51 -25.16
N LYS A 209 -9.31 14.09 -26.39
CA LYS A 209 -9.16 13.32 -27.63
C LYS A 209 -8.00 13.74 -28.50
N GLU A 210 -7.57 15.02 -28.46
CA GLU A 210 -6.57 15.52 -29.41
C GLU A 210 -5.17 15.39 -28.82
N GLU A 211 -4.20 15.05 -29.66
CA GLU A 211 -2.78 15.09 -29.31
C GLU A 211 -2.30 16.55 -29.24
N PRO A 212 -1.30 16.86 -28.38
CA PRO A 212 -0.70 18.19 -28.37
C PRO A 212 -0.04 18.48 -29.73
N PRO A 213 -0.07 19.74 -30.21
CA PRO A 213 0.56 20.09 -31.46
C PRO A 213 2.08 19.86 -31.41
N SER A 214 2.70 19.53 -32.56
CA SER A 214 4.15 19.38 -32.64
C SER A 214 4.80 20.76 -32.48
N ILE A 215 5.59 20.89 -31.39
CA ILE A 215 6.28 22.14 -31.06
C ILE A 215 7.35 22.43 -32.09
N SER A 216 8.06 21.42 -32.57
CA SER A 216 9.12 21.58 -33.59
C SER A 216 8.64 22.14 -34.94
N GLN A 217 7.35 21.98 -35.27
CA GLN A 217 6.75 22.59 -36.49
C GLN A 217 6.46 24.08 -36.31
N LEU A 218 6.12 24.54 -35.11
CA LEU A 218 5.73 25.91 -34.80
C LEU A 218 6.88 26.73 -34.20
N ALA A 219 7.82 26.08 -33.50
CA ALA A 219 9.02 26.66 -32.90
C ALA A 219 10.26 25.78 -33.23
N PRO A 220 10.83 25.92 -34.45
CA PRO A 220 11.90 25.01 -34.96
C PRO A 220 13.16 24.97 -34.11
N ASP A 221 13.44 26.01 -33.32
CA ASP A 221 14.62 26.09 -32.43
C ASP A 221 14.45 25.31 -31.13
N THR A 222 13.28 24.66 -30.92
CA THR A 222 13.02 23.92 -29.68
C THR A 222 13.76 22.58 -29.71
N PRO A 223 14.59 22.28 -28.68
CA PRO A 223 15.26 20.98 -28.60
C PRO A 223 14.25 19.81 -28.54
N ALA A 224 14.52 18.75 -29.33
CA ALA A 224 13.66 17.56 -29.33
C ALA A 224 13.47 16.92 -27.94
N ALA A 225 14.43 17.11 -27.05
CA ALA A 225 14.32 16.67 -25.67
C ALA A 225 13.28 17.46 -24.86
N LEU A 226 13.15 18.77 -25.10
CA LEU A 226 12.11 19.59 -24.47
C LEU A 226 10.71 19.25 -25.00
N GLU A 227 10.57 19.02 -26.30
CA GLU A 227 9.32 18.57 -26.90
C GLU A 227 8.86 17.23 -26.29
N ARG A 228 9.78 16.27 -26.09
CA ARG A 228 9.46 15.01 -25.39
C ARG A 228 9.01 15.21 -23.94
N ILE A 229 9.58 16.16 -23.21
CA ILE A 229 9.14 16.51 -21.86
C ILE A 229 7.71 17.04 -21.87
N VAL A 230 7.40 17.96 -22.78
CA VAL A 230 6.03 18.50 -22.94
C VAL A 230 5.03 17.40 -23.29
N HIS A 231 5.34 16.57 -24.27
CA HIS A 231 4.47 15.44 -24.64
C HIS A 231 4.21 14.51 -23.46
N ARG A 232 5.26 14.16 -22.70
CA ARG A 232 5.11 13.31 -21.52
C ARG A 232 4.27 13.94 -20.42
N CYS A 233 4.32 15.25 -20.24
CA CYS A 233 3.43 15.94 -19.30
C CYS A 233 1.96 15.89 -19.77
N LEU A 234 1.73 15.96 -21.08
CA LEU A 234 0.40 16.05 -21.71
C LEU A 234 -0.22 14.69 -22.07
N GLU A 235 0.38 13.58 -21.64
CA GLU A 235 -0.21 12.26 -21.77
C GLU A 235 -1.61 12.20 -21.17
N LYS A 236 -2.54 11.54 -21.88
CA LYS A 236 -3.94 11.50 -21.44
C LYS A 236 -4.12 10.61 -20.21
N ASN A 237 -3.33 9.54 -20.11
CA ASN A 237 -3.27 8.68 -18.93
C ASN A 237 -2.28 9.26 -17.90
N PRO A 238 -2.69 9.57 -16.66
CA PRO A 238 -1.81 10.07 -15.59
C PRO A 238 -0.58 9.17 -15.34
N ASP A 239 -0.70 7.86 -15.54
CA ASP A 239 0.40 6.92 -15.29
C ASP A 239 1.54 7.01 -16.31
N GLN A 240 1.28 7.60 -17.47
CA GLN A 240 2.27 7.82 -18.54
C GLN A 240 3.00 9.16 -18.40
N ARG A 241 2.53 10.05 -17.53
CA ARG A 241 3.17 11.33 -17.23
C ARG A 241 4.42 11.16 -16.35
N PHE A 242 5.08 12.24 -16.04
CA PHE A 242 6.01 12.27 -14.91
C PHE A 242 5.26 11.91 -13.64
N GLN A 243 5.87 11.07 -12.79
CA GLN A 243 5.24 10.62 -11.55
C GLN A 243 5.55 11.54 -10.36
N SER A 244 6.51 12.47 -10.53
CA SER A 244 6.76 13.54 -9.56
C SER A 244 7.16 14.83 -10.25
N ALA A 245 6.88 15.97 -9.61
CA ALA A 245 7.36 17.27 -10.07
C ALA A 245 8.89 17.39 -9.90
N SER A 246 9.49 16.63 -8.98
CA SER A 246 10.94 16.56 -8.80
C SER A 246 11.64 15.96 -10.01
N ASP A 247 11.13 14.83 -10.56
CA ASP A 247 11.68 14.22 -11.77
C ASP A 247 11.56 15.13 -12.98
N LEU A 248 10.46 15.89 -13.04
CA LEU A 248 10.21 16.89 -14.08
C LEU A 248 11.22 18.05 -13.98
N ALA A 249 11.46 18.57 -12.76
CA ALA A 249 12.45 19.63 -12.53
C ALA A 249 13.85 19.17 -12.94
N PHE A 250 14.26 17.97 -12.52
CA PHE A 250 15.55 17.38 -12.89
C PHE A 250 15.72 17.23 -14.41
N ALA A 251 14.69 16.76 -15.11
CA ALA A 251 14.72 16.61 -16.56
C ALA A 251 14.88 17.97 -17.30
N LEU A 252 14.29 19.05 -16.76
CA LEU A 252 14.42 20.40 -17.30
C LEU A 252 15.78 21.02 -17.00
N GLU A 253 16.34 20.81 -15.81
CA GLU A 253 17.68 21.28 -15.41
C GLU A 253 18.76 20.66 -16.29
N ALA A 254 18.67 19.37 -16.61
CA ALA A 254 19.58 18.68 -17.50
C ALA A 254 19.65 19.29 -18.93
N LEU A 255 18.56 19.93 -19.38
CA LEU A 255 18.53 20.65 -20.67
C LEU A 255 19.21 22.00 -20.60
N SER A 256 19.19 22.68 -19.45
CA SER A 256 19.85 23.98 -19.28
C SER A 256 21.36 23.84 -19.32
N ASP A 257 21.93 22.74 -18.80
CA ASP A 257 23.39 22.52 -18.77
C ASP A 257 23.97 22.10 -20.13
N THR A 258 23.20 21.41 -20.96
CA THR A 258 23.63 20.95 -22.28
C THR A 258 23.77 22.10 -23.30
N SER A 259 23.06 23.20 -23.10
CA SER A 259 23.10 24.39 -23.98
C SER A 259 24.35 25.24 -23.82
N ILE A 260 25.18 25.01 -22.81
CA ILE A 260 26.41 25.77 -22.56
C ILE A 260 27.63 25.16 -23.28
N SER A 261 27.58 23.89 -23.66
CA SER A 261 28.71 23.18 -24.25
C SER A 261 28.81 23.19 -25.77
N SER A 262 27.78 23.70 -26.49
CA SER A 262 27.75 23.60 -27.96
C SER A 262 28.25 24.85 -28.70
N ALA A 263 28.72 25.89 -28.01
CA ALA A 263 29.11 27.17 -28.63
C ALA A 263 30.63 27.36 -28.82
N SER A 264 31.46 26.33 -28.60
CA SER A 264 32.93 26.52 -28.63
C SER A 264 33.73 25.56 -29.53
N ALA A 265 33.13 24.91 -30.50
CA ALA A 265 33.89 24.02 -31.40
C ALA A 265 33.55 24.22 -32.91
N ALA A 266 33.67 25.45 -33.38
CA ALA A 266 33.77 25.70 -34.81
C ALA A 266 35.07 26.44 -35.08
N ARG A 267 36.17 25.70 -35.19
CA ARG A 267 37.45 26.21 -35.71
C ARG A 267 37.90 25.35 -36.88
N GLU A 268 38.07 26.03 -38.01
CA GLU A 268 38.54 25.56 -39.30
C GLU A 268 39.66 24.50 -39.23
N ILE A 269 39.54 23.40 -39.95
CA ILE A 269 40.63 22.54 -40.33
C ILE A 269 40.90 22.65 -41.81
N LYS A 270 42.07 23.23 -42.15
CA LYS A 270 42.67 23.28 -43.48
C LYS A 270 42.91 21.86 -44.01
N LYS A 271 42.56 21.68 -45.27
CA LYS A 271 42.86 20.50 -46.10
C LYS A 271 44.37 20.39 -46.29
N ASP A 272 44.96 19.25 -45.89
CA ASP A 272 46.13 18.74 -46.56
C ASP A 272 46.13 17.17 -46.52
N GLY A 273 46.58 16.58 -47.63
CA GLY A 273 46.25 15.21 -47.93
C GLY A 273 47.26 14.19 -47.43
N SER A 274 46.72 13.05 -47.01
CA SER A 274 47.41 11.78 -47.14
C SER A 274 46.44 10.58 -47.04
N ASN A 275 46.73 9.47 -47.71
CA ASN A 275 45.96 8.23 -47.76
C ASN A 275 45.69 7.59 -46.36
N GLN A 276 46.37 8.02 -45.33
CA GLN A 276 46.16 7.54 -43.95
C GLN A 276 44.80 8.04 -43.36
N LEU A 277 44.32 9.22 -43.78
CA LEU A 277 43.01 9.74 -43.32
C LEU A 277 41.83 8.89 -43.87
N ARG A 278 41.97 8.30 -45.05
CA ARG A 278 40.92 7.43 -45.62
C ARG A 278 40.79 6.12 -44.86
N ILE A 279 41.92 5.52 -44.43
CA ILE A 279 41.91 4.30 -43.64
C ILE A 279 41.36 4.59 -42.22
N ALA A 280 41.71 5.72 -41.61
CA ALA A 280 41.15 6.16 -40.34
C ALA A 280 39.63 6.45 -40.46
N ALA A 281 39.19 7.06 -41.55
CA ALA A 281 37.77 7.29 -41.80
C ALA A 281 36.95 6.00 -41.96
N TYR A 282 37.53 5.00 -42.68
CA TYR A 282 36.88 3.68 -42.80
C TYR A 282 36.86 2.92 -41.47
N ALA A 283 37.92 3.03 -40.65
CA ALA A 283 37.94 2.47 -39.30
C ALA A 283 36.92 3.13 -38.37
N VAL A 284 36.73 4.45 -38.44
CA VAL A 284 35.71 5.19 -37.68
C VAL A 284 34.29 4.81 -38.14
N VAL A 285 34.07 4.70 -39.46
CA VAL A 285 32.77 4.25 -40.00
C VAL A 285 32.49 2.81 -39.57
N LEU A 286 33.48 1.91 -39.61
CA LEU A 286 33.34 0.53 -39.14
C LEU A 286 32.98 0.48 -37.64
N LEU A 287 33.66 1.32 -36.82
CA LEU A 287 33.36 1.43 -35.38
C LEU A 287 31.97 2.02 -35.12
N ILE A 288 31.53 2.96 -35.92
CA ILE A 288 30.17 3.53 -35.84
C ILE A 288 29.13 2.48 -36.25
N VAL A 289 29.37 1.73 -37.32
CA VAL A 289 28.48 0.64 -37.77
C VAL A 289 28.44 -0.48 -36.75
N LEU A 290 29.59 -0.88 -36.20
CA LEU A 290 29.67 -1.85 -35.08
C LEU A 290 29.00 -1.33 -33.84
N GLY A 291 29.21 -0.08 -33.46
CA GLY A 291 28.53 0.58 -32.35
C GLY A 291 27.00 0.68 -32.56
N ALA A 292 26.59 1.06 -33.78
CA ALA A 292 25.16 1.08 -34.14
C ALA A 292 24.55 -0.33 -34.17
N SER A 293 25.30 -1.33 -34.63
CA SER A 293 24.85 -2.72 -34.63
C SER A 293 24.76 -3.29 -33.20
N VAL A 294 25.68 -2.94 -32.31
CA VAL A 294 25.63 -3.28 -30.90
C VAL A 294 24.48 -2.53 -30.19
N LEU A 295 24.26 -1.27 -30.52
CA LEU A 295 23.15 -0.48 -29.99
C LEU A 295 21.78 -0.97 -30.48
N THR A 296 21.66 -1.33 -31.77
CA THR A 296 20.42 -1.94 -32.32
C THR A 296 20.22 -3.33 -31.76
N TYR A 297 21.26 -4.14 -31.64
CA TYR A 297 21.19 -5.44 -30.99
C TYR A 297 20.80 -5.30 -29.49
N TRP A 298 21.36 -4.34 -28.81
CA TRP A 298 21.03 -4.03 -27.41
C TRP A 298 19.61 -3.47 -27.26
N TRP A 299 19.14 -2.62 -28.21
CA TRP A 299 17.79 -2.09 -28.23
C TRP A 299 16.76 -3.18 -28.59
N MET A 300 17.10 -4.11 -29.46
CA MET A 300 16.25 -5.29 -29.78
C MET A 300 16.22 -6.32 -28.64
N GLN A 301 17.15 -6.29 -27.71
CA GLN A 301 17.17 -7.18 -26.54
C GLN A 301 16.48 -6.58 -25.29
N GLN A 302 16.04 -5.34 -25.33
CA GLN A 302 15.18 -4.86 -24.27
C GLN A 302 13.85 -5.63 -24.35
N SER A 303 13.64 -6.56 -23.40
CA SER A 303 12.37 -7.28 -23.28
C SER A 303 11.27 -6.24 -23.17
N PRO A 304 10.30 -6.26 -24.09
CA PRO A 304 9.25 -5.27 -24.10
C PRO A 304 8.48 -5.33 -22.78
N ILE A 305 8.07 -4.17 -22.27
CA ILE A 305 7.40 -4.07 -20.96
C ILE A 305 5.99 -4.64 -21.11
N PRO A 306 5.65 -5.74 -20.40
CA PRO A 306 4.32 -6.33 -20.46
C PRO A 306 3.31 -5.35 -19.85
N LYS A 307 2.10 -5.34 -20.42
CA LYS A 307 0.98 -4.53 -19.93
C LYS A 307 -0.22 -5.43 -19.65
N VAL A 308 -1.06 -4.96 -18.76
CA VAL A 308 -2.37 -5.58 -18.52
C VAL A 308 -3.47 -4.56 -18.73
N SER A 309 -4.59 -5.03 -19.27
CA SER A 309 -5.76 -4.22 -19.59
C SER A 309 -7.05 -5.00 -19.28
N ASN A 310 -8.21 -4.37 -19.43
CA ASN A 310 -9.53 -4.99 -19.38
C ASN A 310 -9.76 -5.89 -18.15
N TYR A 311 -9.85 -5.29 -16.97
CA TYR A 311 -10.20 -6.01 -15.75
C TYR A 311 -11.66 -6.47 -15.79
N ILE A 312 -11.89 -7.78 -15.83
CA ILE A 312 -13.21 -8.40 -15.85
C ILE A 312 -13.38 -9.22 -14.57
N GLN A 313 -14.36 -8.90 -13.77
CA GLN A 313 -14.74 -9.71 -12.60
C GLN A 313 -15.47 -10.97 -13.08
N LEU A 314 -14.95 -12.15 -12.70
CA LEU A 314 -15.46 -13.44 -13.12
C LEU A 314 -16.41 -14.07 -12.10
N THR A 315 -16.25 -13.79 -10.81
CA THR A 315 -17.14 -14.24 -9.73
C THR A 315 -17.72 -13.03 -8.99
N HIS A 316 -18.91 -13.19 -8.37
CA HIS A 316 -19.63 -12.12 -7.69
C HIS A 316 -20.22 -12.58 -6.34
N ASP A 317 -19.77 -13.74 -5.85
CA ASP A 317 -20.27 -14.36 -4.62
C ASP A 317 -19.56 -13.85 -3.37
N GLY A 318 -18.45 -13.10 -3.52
CA GLY A 318 -17.64 -12.56 -2.44
C GLY A 318 -17.03 -13.61 -1.50
N GLN A 319 -17.18 -14.91 -1.78
CA GLN A 319 -16.70 -15.98 -0.91
C GLN A 319 -15.17 -16.07 -0.91
N GLN A 320 -14.62 -16.51 0.22
CA GLN A 320 -13.19 -16.80 0.34
C GLN A 320 -12.77 -17.90 -0.65
N LYS A 321 -11.81 -17.57 -1.53
CA LYS A 321 -11.29 -18.49 -2.55
C LYS A 321 -9.85 -18.19 -2.90
N SER A 322 -9.13 -19.20 -3.42
CA SER A 322 -7.80 -19.03 -4.01
C SER A 322 -7.71 -19.81 -5.34
N LEU A 323 -6.82 -19.35 -6.23
CA LEU A 323 -6.57 -20.01 -7.51
C LEU A 323 -5.61 -21.19 -7.28
N ILE A 324 -5.99 -22.40 -7.73
CA ILE A 324 -5.14 -23.59 -7.75
C ILE A 324 -4.38 -23.66 -9.08
N GLY A 325 -5.11 -23.60 -10.22
CA GLY A 325 -4.55 -23.77 -11.54
C GLY A 325 -5.60 -23.64 -12.64
N THR A 326 -5.17 -23.84 -13.89
CA THR A 326 -6.05 -23.85 -15.07
C THR A 326 -5.65 -24.96 -16.05
N ASP A 327 -6.65 -25.64 -16.63
CA ASP A 327 -6.46 -26.57 -17.73
C ASP A 327 -6.48 -25.87 -19.12
N GLY A 328 -6.73 -24.52 -19.11
CA GLY A 328 -6.87 -23.70 -20.31
C GLY A 328 -8.32 -23.39 -20.68
N ALA A 329 -9.28 -24.22 -20.28
CA ALA A 329 -10.72 -24.02 -20.46
C ALA A 329 -11.43 -23.65 -19.15
N ARG A 330 -10.88 -24.12 -18.03
CA ARG A 330 -11.44 -23.95 -16.68
C ARG A 330 -10.41 -23.41 -15.72
N LEU A 331 -10.91 -22.74 -14.66
CA LEU A 331 -10.16 -22.39 -13.45
C LEU A 331 -10.56 -23.36 -12.35
N TYR A 332 -9.57 -23.81 -11.59
CA TYR A 332 -9.76 -24.61 -10.40
C TYR A 332 -9.49 -23.75 -9.17
N LEU A 333 -10.45 -23.74 -8.25
CA LEU A 333 -10.49 -22.87 -7.09
C LEU A 333 -10.52 -23.70 -5.82
N SER A 334 -9.76 -23.31 -4.83
CA SER A 334 -9.99 -23.74 -3.45
C SER A 334 -11.00 -22.78 -2.82
N LEU A 335 -12.09 -23.32 -2.30
CA LEU A 335 -13.10 -22.57 -1.53
C LEU A 335 -12.80 -22.71 -0.05
N GLY A 336 -12.89 -21.62 0.70
CA GLY A 336 -12.60 -21.61 2.13
C GLY A 336 -13.70 -20.96 2.95
N LYS A 337 -13.74 -21.31 4.24
CA LYS A 337 -14.36 -20.53 5.30
C LYS A 337 -13.24 -20.02 6.19
N GLY A 338 -13.31 -18.79 6.63
CA GLY A 338 -12.36 -18.27 7.60
C GLY A 338 -12.11 -16.78 7.46
N SER A 339 -11.55 -16.20 8.49
CA SER A 339 -11.10 -14.81 8.51
C SER A 339 -9.90 -14.61 7.58
N SER A 340 -9.64 -13.38 7.23
CA SER A 340 -8.56 -12.94 6.33
C SER A 340 -7.13 -13.40 6.74
N GLY A 341 -6.97 -14.06 7.88
CA GLY A 341 -5.71 -14.60 8.38
C GLY A 341 -5.65 -16.13 8.52
N SER A 342 -6.78 -16.86 8.35
CA SER A 342 -6.83 -18.31 8.47
C SER A 342 -7.74 -18.88 7.39
N PHE A 343 -7.14 -19.27 6.27
CA PHE A 343 -7.85 -19.91 5.16
C PHE A 343 -7.92 -21.42 5.41
N ALA A 344 -9.09 -21.90 5.83
CA ALA A 344 -9.36 -23.32 5.91
C ALA A 344 -10.18 -23.72 4.65
N PRO A 345 -9.64 -24.54 3.73
CA PRO A 345 -10.37 -24.96 2.54
C PRO A 345 -11.52 -25.91 2.94
N HIS A 346 -12.68 -25.71 2.33
CA HIS A 346 -13.85 -26.55 2.52
C HIS A 346 -14.30 -27.24 1.22
N GLY A 347 -13.49 -27.16 0.20
CA GLY A 347 -13.78 -27.81 -1.08
C GLY A 347 -13.03 -27.21 -2.24
N ILE A 348 -13.11 -27.94 -3.33
CA ILE A 348 -12.60 -27.51 -4.63
C ILE A 348 -13.79 -27.14 -5.50
N ALA A 349 -13.65 -26.12 -6.33
CA ALA A 349 -14.61 -25.76 -7.35
C ALA A 349 -13.93 -25.59 -8.71
N GLU A 350 -14.69 -25.82 -9.77
CA GLU A 350 -14.33 -25.49 -11.14
C GLU A 350 -15.20 -24.36 -11.68
N MET A 351 -14.68 -23.56 -12.58
CA MET A 351 -15.46 -22.57 -13.33
C MET A 351 -14.84 -22.35 -14.71
N ALA A 352 -15.64 -21.89 -15.67
CA ALA A 352 -15.11 -21.55 -17.00
C ALA A 352 -14.20 -20.32 -16.92
N ILE A 353 -13.14 -20.24 -17.75
CA ILE A 353 -12.25 -19.07 -17.84
C ILE A 353 -12.97 -17.80 -18.33
N SER A 354 -14.16 -17.95 -18.93
CA SER A 354 -15.04 -16.84 -19.36
C SER A 354 -15.90 -16.28 -18.23
N GLY A 355 -15.85 -16.86 -17.03
CA GLY A 355 -16.67 -16.48 -15.87
C GLY A 355 -17.87 -17.39 -15.67
N GLY A 356 -18.60 -17.16 -14.59
CA GLY A 356 -19.79 -17.91 -14.17
C GLY A 356 -19.70 -18.35 -12.71
N GLU A 357 -20.74 -19.02 -12.23
CA GLU A 357 -20.80 -19.53 -10.86
C GLU A 357 -19.82 -20.71 -10.66
N PRO A 358 -18.95 -20.66 -9.62
CA PRO A 358 -18.07 -21.77 -9.28
C PRO A 358 -18.88 -23.01 -8.90
N ARG A 359 -18.66 -24.11 -9.59
CA ARG A 359 -19.29 -25.41 -9.33
C ARG A 359 -18.40 -26.23 -8.40
N LYS A 360 -18.89 -26.60 -7.22
CA LYS A 360 -18.15 -27.49 -6.30
C LYS A 360 -17.92 -28.87 -6.91
N ILE A 361 -16.70 -29.36 -6.75
CA ILE A 361 -16.29 -30.71 -7.11
C ILE A 361 -16.12 -31.51 -5.82
N SER A 362 -16.96 -32.55 -5.62
CA SER A 362 -16.96 -33.37 -4.39
C SER A 362 -15.96 -34.53 -4.52
N ILE A 363 -14.67 -34.26 -4.57
CA ILE A 363 -13.62 -35.26 -4.73
C ILE A 363 -12.64 -35.34 -3.54
N MET A 364 -12.81 -34.51 -2.53
CA MET A 364 -11.89 -34.46 -1.39
C MET A 364 -12.20 -35.59 -0.39
N PRO A 365 -11.24 -36.52 -0.13
CA PRO A 365 -11.44 -37.62 0.82
C PRO A 365 -11.46 -37.19 2.28
N SER A 366 -10.89 -36.04 2.61
CA SER A 366 -10.81 -35.49 3.95
C SER A 366 -11.18 -34.01 3.97
N PRO A 367 -11.85 -33.48 4.99
CA PRO A 367 -12.10 -32.05 5.15
C PRO A 367 -10.83 -31.22 5.42
N ASP A 368 -9.73 -31.88 5.83
CA ASP A 368 -8.45 -31.25 6.18
C ASP A 368 -7.49 -31.18 4.98
N MET A 369 -7.96 -31.48 3.77
CA MET A 369 -7.15 -31.43 2.57
C MET A 369 -7.03 -30.02 1.99
N PHE A 370 -5.77 -29.59 1.80
CA PHE A 370 -5.39 -28.32 1.18
C PHE A 370 -4.89 -28.55 -0.24
N PRO A 371 -5.64 -28.13 -1.28
CA PRO A 371 -5.15 -28.18 -2.66
C PRO A 371 -4.03 -27.16 -2.85
N VAL A 372 -2.91 -27.59 -3.40
CA VAL A 372 -1.70 -26.78 -3.56
C VAL A 372 -1.28 -26.53 -5.00
N ASP A 373 -1.52 -27.48 -5.91
CA ASP A 373 -1.19 -27.32 -7.34
C ASP A 373 -2.07 -28.20 -8.25
N LEU A 374 -2.05 -27.92 -9.55
CA LEU A 374 -2.71 -28.67 -10.61
C LEU A 374 -1.66 -29.33 -11.50
N SER A 375 -1.86 -30.59 -11.87
CA SER A 375 -0.95 -31.27 -12.81
C SER A 375 -0.84 -30.53 -14.16
N PRO A 376 0.31 -30.60 -14.87
CA PRO A 376 0.50 -29.88 -16.12
C PRO A 376 -0.51 -30.20 -17.20
N ASP A 377 -1.01 -31.46 -17.22
CA ASP A 377 -2.07 -31.93 -18.13
C ASP A 377 -3.50 -31.56 -17.67
N GLY A 378 -3.65 -31.04 -16.44
CA GLY A 378 -4.92 -30.61 -15.87
C GLY A 378 -5.81 -31.76 -15.37
N SER A 379 -5.27 -32.97 -15.22
CA SER A 379 -6.04 -34.19 -14.84
C SER A 379 -6.09 -34.46 -13.33
N GLU A 380 -5.12 -33.99 -12.57
CA GLU A 380 -4.97 -34.26 -11.14
C GLU A 380 -4.71 -33.01 -10.32
N ILE A 381 -5.24 -32.94 -9.09
CA ILE A 381 -4.95 -31.91 -8.11
C ILE A 381 -4.02 -32.48 -7.04
N LEU A 382 -2.95 -31.76 -6.73
CA LEU A 382 -2.06 -32.03 -5.61
C LEU A 382 -2.66 -31.43 -4.34
N ALA A 383 -2.74 -32.23 -3.28
CA ALA A 383 -3.28 -31.77 -1.99
C ALA A 383 -2.48 -32.32 -0.79
N VAL A 384 -2.32 -31.49 0.21
CA VAL A 384 -1.73 -31.84 1.50
C VAL A 384 -2.86 -32.17 2.48
N ASP A 385 -2.82 -33.34 3.11
CA ASP A 385 -3.79 -33.74 4.14
C ASP A 385 -3.23 -33.43 5.52
N GLY A 386 -3.58 -32.26 6.05
CA GLY A 386 -3.04 -31.80 7.31
C GLY A 386 -3.69 -30.55 7.87
N GLN A 387 -3.48 -30.30 9.14
CA GLN A 387 -3.95 -29.11 9.85
C GLN A 387 -2.80 -28.12 10.05
N GLY A 388 -3.16 -26.86 10.29
CA GLY A 388 -2.24 -25.77 10.55
C GLY A 388 -2.20 -24.71 9.44
N ALA A 389 -1.38 -23.69 9.65
CA ALA A 389 -1.12 -22.64 8.67
C ALA A 389 0.38 -22.31 8.68
N PRO A 390 1.19 -22.86 7.77
CA PRO A 390 0.82 -23.74 6.65
C PRO A 390 0.33 -25.13 7.10
N PRO A 391 -0.50 -25.83 6.27
CA PRO A 391 -0.91 -27.19 6.54
C PRO A 391 0.30 -28.14 6.47
N LYS A 392 0.31 -29.19 7.25
CA LYS A 392 1.39 -30.17 7.21
C LYS A 392 0.85 -31.58 7.28
N GLY A 393 1.16 -32.39 6.29
CA GLY A 393 0.69 -33.77 6.25
C GLY A 393 1.09 -34.54 4.99
N PRO A 394 0.57 -35.75 4.83
CA PRO A 394 0.79 -36.57 3.65
C PRO A 394 0.36 -35.86 2.37
N LEU A 395 1.14 -36.06 1.29
CA LEU A 395 0.85 -35.49 -0.02
C LEU A 395 0.01 -36.48 -0.83
N TRP A 396 -1.08 -35.99 -1.42
CA TRP A 396 -2.03 -36.76 -2.24
C TRP A 396 -2.15 -36.20 -3.65
N SER A 397 -2.40 -37.09 -4.61
CA SER A 397 -2.88 -36.75 -5.94
C SER A 397 -4.34 -37.17 -6.07
N ILE A 398 -5.19 -36.22 -6.52
CA ILE A 398 -6.65 -36.36 -6.60
C ILE A 398 -7.09 -36.20 -8.06
N PRO A 399 -7.57 -37.28 -8.73
CA PRO A 399 -8.07 -37.19 -10.10
C PRO A 399 -9.33 -36.36 -10.20
N ILE A 400 -9.38 -35.40 -11.13
CA ILE A 400 -10.51 -34.46 -11.30
C ILE A 400 -11.72 -35.10 -11.95
N LEU A 401 -11.51 -35.95 -12.93
CA LEU A 401 -12.59 -36.61 -13.72
C LEU A 401 -13.17 -37.87 -13.05
N GLY A 402 -12.78 -38.13 -11.81
CA GLY A 402 -13.17 -39.32 -11.08
C GLY A 402 -12.02 -40.34 -11.00
N GLY A 403 -12.04 -41.14 -9.98
CA GLY A 403 -10.99 -42.11 -9.61
C GLY A 403 -10.70 -42.02 -8.11
N SER A 404 -9.89 -42.96 -7.62
CA SER A 404 -9.50 -42.95 -6.20
C SER A 404 -8.30 -42.04 -5.99
N PRO A 405 -8.36 -41.11 -5.01
CA PRO A 405 -7.19 -40.41 -4.57
C PRO A 405 -6.05 -41.33 -4.17
N ARG A 406 -4.82 -40.96 -4.51
CA ARG A 406 -3.63 -41.74 -4.20
C ARG A 406 -2.63 -40.94 -3.40
N ARG A 407 -2.09 -41.55 -2.34
CA ARG A 407 -0.99 -40.97 -1.58
C ARG A 407 0.30 -41.07 -2.42
N LEU A 408 1.11 -40.03 -2.42
CA LEU A 408 2.39 -39.97 -3.14
C LEU A 408 3.55 -40.43 -2.23
N GLY A 409 3.87 -41.72 -2.27
CA GLY A 409 4.92 -42.30 -1.47
C GLY A 409 4.76 -41.99 0.04
N GLU A 410 5.87 -41.76 0.73
CA GLU A 410 5.93 -41.32 2.13
C GLU A 410 6.13 -39.81 2.28
N VAL A 411 5.81 -39.06 1.24
CA VAL A 411 6.00 -37.59 1.26
C VAL A 411 5.09 -36.95 2.30
N VAL A 412 5.70 -36.15 3.18
CA VAL A 412 5.03 -35.26 4.13
C VAL A 412 5.42 -33.83 3.74
N ALA A 413 4.42 -33.02 3.41
CA ALA A 413 4.64 -31.70 2.83
C ALA A 413 3.82 -30.61 3.53
N GLU A 414 4.24 -29.36 3.38
CA GLU A 414 3.49 -28.14 3.69
C GLU A 414 2.94 -27.50 2.41
N THR A 415 3.72 -27.51 1.35
CA THR A 415 3.32 -27.16 -0.02
C THR A 415 4.07 -28.01 -1.02
N ALA A 416 3.55 -28.10 -2.25
CA ALA A 416 4.17 -28.89 -3.33
C ALA A 416 3.79 -28.33 -4.70
N ALA A 417 4.61 -28.60 -5.72
CA ALA A 417 4.36 -28.22 -7.10
C ALA A 417 4.91 -29.28 -8.07
N TRP A 418 4.14 -29.54 -9.16
CA TRP A 418 4.58 -30.37 -10.27
C TRP A 418 5.60 -29.66 -11.15
N SER A 419 6.61 -30.39 -11.63
CA SER A 419 7.44 -29.89 -12.73
C SER A 419 6.62 -29.72 -14.00
N PRO A 420 6.93 -28.75 -14.88
CA PRO A 420 6.19 -28.54 -16.14
C PRO A 420 6.07 -29.76 -17.05
N ASP A 421 7.04 -30.65 -17.01
CA ASP A 421 7.04 -31.93 -17.76
C ASP A 421 6.29 -33.07 -17.06
N GLY A 422 5.80 -32.82 -15.84
CA GLY A 422 5.03 -33.78 -15.04
C GLY A 422 5.82 -34.94 -14.45
N LYS A 423 7.17 -34.95 -14.53
CA LYS A 423 7.99 -36.06 -14.10
C LYS A 423 8.49 -35.95 -12.65
N MET A 424 8.54 -34.74 -12.12
CA MET A 424 9.06 -34.47 -10.78
C MET A 424 8.08 -33.65 -9.93
N LEU A 425 8.30 -33.73 -8.63
CA LEU A 425 7.67 -32.91 -7.61
C LEU A 425 8.72 -32.08 -6.89
N ALA A 426 8.41 -30.82 -6.57
CA ALA A 426 9.10 -30.08 -5.54
C ALA A 426 8.13 -29.92 -4.36
N TYR A 427 8.63 -30.07 -3.13
CA TYR A 427 7.80 -29.92 -1.93
C TYR A 427 8.62 -29.41 -0.74
N THR A 428 7.94 -28.86 0.25
CA THR A 428 8.56 -28.28 1.45
C THR A 428 8.13 -29.03 2.70
N ASN A 429 9.04 -29.09 3.70
CA ASN A 429 8.76 -29.64 5.01
C ASN A 429 9.69 -28.98 6.04
N LEU A 430 9.15 -28.23 7.00
CA LEU A 430 9.88 -27.54 8.09
C LEU A 430 11.04 -26.68 7.58
N GLY A 431 10.80 -25.83 6.58
CA GLY A 431 11.82 -24.95 6.02
C GLY A 431 12.81 -25.63 5.10
N ASP A 432 12.68 -26.93 4.88
CA ASP A 432 13.48 -27.71 3.94
C ASP A 432 12.77 -27.85 2.59
N LEU A 433 13.49 -27.68 1.50
CA LEU A 433 13.02 -27.89 0.13
C LEU A 433 13.53 -29.22 -0.40
N PHE A 434 12.62 -30.03 -0.95
CA PHE A 434 12.87 -31.36 -1.50
C PHE A 434 12.44 -31.43 -2.97
N VAL A 435 13.04 -32.37 -3.70
CA VAL A 435 12.54 -32.84 -5.00
C VAL A 435 12.41 -34.37 -4.98
N ALA A 436 11.42 -34.88 -5.71
CA ALA A 436 11.12 -36.31 -5.84
C ALA A 436 10.62 -36.61 -7.24
N ASN A 437 10.53 -37.90 -7.61
CA ASN A 437 9.76 -38.34 -8.77
C ASN A 437 8.28 -37.99 -8.59
N ALA A 438 7.53 -37.96 -9.69
CA ALA A 438 6.09 -37.61 -9.71
C ALA A 438 5.21 -38.53 -8.83
N ASP A 439 5.66 -39.74 -8.54
CA ASP A 439 4.99 -40.70 -7.66
C ASP A 439 5.40 -40.58 -6.16
N GLY A 440 6.27 -39.62 -5.83
CA GLY A 440 6.80 -39.37 -4.50
C GLY A 440 8.00 -40.25 -4.13
N THR A 441 8.52 -41.06 -5.08
CA THR A 441 9.75 -41.87 -4.87
C THR A 441 11.01 -41.06 -5.08
N GLU A 442 12.17 -41.60 -4.68
CA GLU A 442 13.49 -40.96 -4.84
C GLU A 442 13.59 -39.54 -4.31
N SER A 443 12.89 -39.28 -3.22
CA SER A 443 12.92 -37.97 -2.59
C SER A 443 14.30 -37.63 -2.06
N ARG A 444 14.77 -36.42 -2.39
CA ARG A 444 16.03 -35.85 -1.90
C ARG A 444 15.88 -34.41 -1.46
N LYS A 445 16.53 -34.04 -0.38
CA LYS A 445 16.63 -32.68 0.10
C LYS A 445 17.53 -31.87 -0.83
N LEU A 446 17.06 -30.70 -1.28
CA LEU A 446 17.84 -29.72 -2.02
C LEU A 446 18.59 -28.78 -1.08
N LEU A 447 17.87 -28.17 -0.16
CA LEU A 447 18.41 -27.18 0.77
C LEU A 447 17.52 -27.06 2.01
N GLY A 448 18.02 -26.35 3.03
CA GLY A 448 17.23 -25.89 4.17
C GLY A 448 17.44 -24.40 4.38
N VAL A 449 16.37 -23.66 4.68
CA VAL A 449 16.41 -22.24 5.01
C VAL A 449 16.03 -22.01 6.48
N ARG A 450 16.43 -20.87 7.02
CA ARG A 450 15.92 -20.42 8.31
C ARG A 450 14.58 -19.74 8.05
N GLY A 451 13.47 -20.38 8.40
CA GLY A 451 12.12 -19.87 8.19
C GLY A 451 11.24 -20.83 7.39
N ASP A 452 10.06 -20.37 7.02
CA ASP A 452 9.06 -21.18 6.32
C ASP A 452 9.07 -20.86 4.83
N ILE A 453 9.15 -21.90 4.00
CA ILE A 453 8.95 -21.79 2.54
C ILE A 453 7.46 -21.98 2.27
N LEU A 454 6.82 -20.95 1.76
CA LEU A 454 5.36 -20.90 1.62
C LEU A 454 4.85 -21.30 0.23
N ASN A 455 5.57 -20.98 -0.82
CA ASN A 455 5.21 -21.30 -2.20
C ASN A 455 6.44 -21.73 -2.99
N VAL A 456 6.24 -22.64 -3.93
CA VAL A 456 7.28 -23.15 -4.83
C VAL A 456 6.77 -23.11 -6.27
N ALA A 457 7.61 -22.69 -7.19
CA ALA A 457 7.30 -22.67 -8.63
C ALA A 457 8.50 -23.15 -9.46
N TRP A 458 8.27 -24.10 -10.32
CA TRP A 458 9.26 -24.59 -11.29
C TRP A 458 9.46 -23.60 -12.42
N SER A 459 10.70 -23.44 -12.89
CA SER A 459 10.97 -22.77 -14.15
C SER A 459 10.40 -23.59 -15.32
N PRO A 460 10.03 -22.95 -16.45
CA PRO A 460 9.42 -23.66 -17.60
C PRO A 460 10.31 -24.75 -18.18
N ASP A 461 11.62 -24.65 -18.02
CA ASP A 461 12.63 -25.63 -18.47
C ASP A 461 12.90 -26.75 -17.45
N SER A 462 12.16 -26.76 -16.34
CA SER A 462 12.34 -27.66 -15.17
C SER A 462 13.75 -27.64 -14.56
N GLY A 463 14.55 -26.64 -14.87
CA GLY A 463 15.96 -26.54 -14.41
C GLY A 463 16.14 -25.81 -13.07
N HIS A 464 15.20 -24.96 -12.69
CA HIS A 464 15.27 -24.13 -11.50
C HIS A 464 13.94 -24.11 -10.74
N LEU A 465 14.05 -23.79 -9.46
CA LEU A 465 12.93 -23.56 -8.56
C LEU A 465 12.98 -22.14 -8.04
N ARG A 466 11.86 -21.43 -8.08
CA ARG A 466 11.63 -20.17 -7.36
C ARG A 466 10.73 -20.43 -6.17
N PHE A 467 11.06 -19.85 -5.05
CA PHE A 467 10.26 -19.99 -3.83
C PHE A 467 10.30 -18.72 -3.00
N ASP A 468 9.24 -18.47 -2.26
CA ASP A 468 9.21 -17.41 -1.27
C ASP A 468 9.41 -18.00 0.13
N CYS A 469 10.24 -17.29 0.92
CA CYS A 469 10.60 -17.69 2.27
C CYS A 469 10.37 -16.54 3.25
N SER A 470 9.77 -16.87 4.39
CA SER A 470 9.71 -15.99 5.57
C SER A 470 10.93 -16.24 6.45
N GLU A 471 11.83 -15.27 6.62
CA GLU A 471 13.08 -15.45 7.41
C GLU A 471 12.84 -15.63 8.91
N THR A 472 11.67 -15.29 9.42
CA THR A 472 11.30 -15.44 10.83
C THR A 472 9.98 -16.18 10.94
N ALA A 473 9.99 -17.34 11.56
CA ALA A 473 8.79 -18.13 11.84
C ALA A 473 7.74 -17.28 12.57
N GLY A 474 6.54 -17.18 11.99
CA GLY A 474 5.43 -16.47 12.61
C GLY A 474 5.37 -14.95 12.36
N THR A 475 6.30 -14.33 11.64
CA THR A 475 6.19 -12.92 11.28
C THR A 475 5.46 -12.75 9.94
N VAL A 476 4.24 -12.29 9.99
CA VAL A 476 3.47 -11.89 8.81
C VAL A 476 4.11 -10.63 8.21
N GLY A 477 4.56 -10.71 6.96
CA GLY A 477 4.89 -9.52 6.17
C GLY A 477 6.34 -9.35 5.69
N GLN A 478 7.21 -10.35 5.90
CA GLN A 478 8.54 -10.35 5.29
C GLN A 478 8.71 -11.64 4.48
N GLN A 479 8.37 -11.58 3.21
CA GLN A 479 8.56 -12.69 2.28
C GLN A 479 9.64 -12.30 1.27
N LEU A 480 10.57 -13.22 1.05
CA LEU A 480 11.74 -13.03 0.21
C LEU A 480 11.70 -14.04 -0.92
N LEU A 481 11.89 -13.56 -2.14
CA LEU A 481 11.93 -14.41 -3.32
C LEU A 481 13.34 -14.95 -3.55
N TRP A 482 13.45 -16.28 -3.66
CA TRP A 482 14.70 -17.01 -3.91
C TRP A 482 14.63 -17.84 -5.17
N GLU A 483 15.79 -18.17 -5.75
CA GLU A 483 15.94 -19.09 -6.86
C GLU A 483 17.08 -20.08 -6.59
N VAL A 484 16.87 -21.33 -6.95
CA VAL A 484 17.86 -22.40 -6.82
C VAL A 484 17.78 -23.35 -8.02
N SER A 485 18.89 -23.88 -8.49
CA SER A 485 18.91 -24.94 -9.50
C SER A 485 18.44 -26.27 -8.91
N VAL A 486 17.88 -27.14 -9.76
CA VAL A 486 17.36 -28.47 -9.35
C VAL A 486 18.42 -29.38 -8.73
N ASP A 487 19.70 -29.17 -9.03
CA ASP A 487 20.80 -29.89 -8.38
C ASP A 487 21.20 -29.31 -7.01
N GLY A 488 20.52 -28.28 -6.54
CA GLY A 488 20.74 -27.63 -5.24
C GLY A 488 21.87 -26.62 -5.21
N LYS A 489 22.43 -26.25 -6.38
CA LYS A 489 23.46 -25.22 -6.53
C LYS A 489 22.83 -23.87 -6.89
N ASP A 490 23.69 -22.82 -6.94
CA ASP A 490 23.32 -21.48 -7.40
C ASP A 490 22.13 -20.86 -6.64
N LEU A 491 22.04 -21.13 -5.32
CA LEU A 491 21.06 -20.49 -4.47
C LEU A 491 21.31 -18.97 -4.44
N GLN A 492 20.35 -18.21 -4.91
CA GLN A 492 20.43 -16.75 -4.93
C GLN A 492 19.13 -16.12 -4.47
N ARG A 493 19.25 -15.03 -3.72
CA ARG A 493 18.14 -14.16 -3.40
C ARG A 493 17.84 -13.25 -4.59
N LEU A 494 16.57 -13.20 -4.98
CA LEU A 494 16.10 -12.27 -6.00
C LEU A 494 15.62 -10.97 -5.33
N LEU A 495 15.66 -9.85 -6.06
CA LEU A 495 15.08 -8.56 -5.65
C LEU A 495 15.60 -7.99 -4.31
N GLU A 496 16.87 -8.25 -3.98
CA GLU A 496 17.45 -7.72 -2.76
C GLU A 496 17.42 -6.18 -2.72
N GLY A 497 16.82 -5.62 -1.65
CA GLY A 497 16.70 -4.16 -1.47
C GLY A 497 15.69 -3.46 -2.39
N TRP A 498 14.89 -4.21 -3.17
CA TRP A 498 13.89 -3.63 -4.06
C TRP A 498 12.74 -2.96 -3.30
N HIS A 499 12.19 -3.61 -2.28
CA HIS A 499 11.20 -3.02 -1.35
C HIS A 499 11.63 -3.20 0.11
N THR A 500 11.10 -2.33 0.99
CA THR A 500 11.31 -2.42 2.44
C THR A 500 9.99 -2.11 3.14
N PRO A 501 9.38 -3.07 3.87
CA PRO A 501 9.80 -4.47 4.01
C PRO A 501 9.59 -5.27 2.71
N PRO A 502 10.38 -6.33 2.48
CA PRO A 502 10.11 -7.26 1.38
C PRO A 502 8.82 -8.04 1.64
N ASP A 503 8.02 -8.22 0.58
CA ASP A 503 6.73 -8.93 0.63
C ASP A 503 6.42 -9.68 -0.69
N GLU A 504 7.47 -10.13 -1.38
CA GLU A 504 7.39 -10.80 -2.67
C GLU A 504 6.93 -12.25 -2.50
N CYS A 505 5.73 -12.59 -3.00
CA CYS A 505 5.21 -13.95 -2.88
C CYS A 505 4.39 -14.45 -4.08
N CYS A 506 4.06 -15.73 -3.98
CA CYS A 506 2.95 -16.36 -4.68
C CYS A 506 3.09 -16.31 -6.20
N GLY A 507 4.32 -16.40 -6.72
CA GLY A 507 4.62 -16.20 -8.12
C GLY A 507 4.41 -17.44 -8.99
N LYS A 508 4.09 -17.21 -10.27
CA LYS A 508 3.96 -18.24 -11.33
C LYS A 508 4.64 -17.73 -12.61
N TRP A 509 5.14 -18.63 -13.43
CA TRP A 509 5.70 -18.31 -14.73
C TRP A 509 4.62 -18.12 -15.78
N THR A 510 4.83 -17.19 -16.72
CA THR A 510 4.02 -17.10 -17.94
C THR A 510 4.22 -18.33 -18.83
N ALA A 511 3.23 -18.66 -19.67
CA ALA A 511 3.27 -19.86 -20.51
C ALA A 511 4.46 -19.88 -21.50
N ASP A 512 4.90 -18.70 -21.95
CA ASP A 512 6.07 -18.51 -22.80
C ASP A 512 7.41 -18.56 -22.04
N GLY A 513 7.37 -18.57 -20.69
CA GLY A 513 8.53 -18.59 -19.81
C GLY A 513 9.35 -17.30 -19.80
N ASN A 514 8.84 -16.20 -20.36
CA ASN A 514 9.55 -14.94 -20.46
C ASN A 514 9.45 -14.09 -19.18
N TYR A 515 8.37 -14.29 -18.41
CA TYR A 515 8.13 -13.51 -17.19
C TYR A 515 7.73 -14.41 -16.02
N PHE A 516 8.18 -14.03 -14.84
CA PHE A 516 7.68 -14.54 -13.57
C PHE A 516 6.76 -13.49 -12.97
N VAL A 517 5.46 -13.78 -12.90
CA VAL A 517 4.46 -12.89 -12.29
C VAL A 517 4.27 -13.23 -10.84
N PHE A 518 4.33 -12.24 -9.97
CA PHE A 518 4.28 -12.41 -8.52
C PHE A 518 3.52 -11.26 -7.85
N GLN A 519 3.16 -11.45 -6.60
CA GLN A 519 2.51 -10.44 -5.78
C GLN A 519 3.54 -9.71 -4.93
N SER A 520 3.43 -8.37 -4.85
CA SER A 520 4.08 -7.53 -3.86
C SER A 520 3.27 -6.25 -3.64
N GLN A 521 3.22 -5.74 -2.41
CA GLN A 521 2.47 -4.53 -2.02
C GLN A 521 0.99 -4.56 -2.46
N ARG A 522 0.37 -5.74 -2.35
CA ARG A 522 -1.03 -5.96 -2.77
C ARG A 522 -1.30 -5.70 -4.25
N GLN A 523 -0.27 -5.70 -5.08
CA GLN A 523 -0.32 -5.53 -6.53
C GLN A 523 0.43 -6.67 -7.22
N ILE A 524 0.22 -6.81 -8.52
CA ILE A 524 0.87 -7.83 -9.34
C ILE A 524 2.03 -7.19 -10.11
N TRP A 525 3.15 -7.90 -10.10
CA TRP A 525 4.41 -7.50 -10.72
C TRP A 525 4.90 -8.58 -11.67
N ALA A 526 5.67 -8.21 -12.67
CA ALA A 526 6.35 -9.13 -13.57
C ALA A 526 7.86 -8.96 -13.46
N LEU A 527 8.57 -10.06 -13.27
CA LEU A 527 10.02 -10.13 -13.34
C LEU A 527 10.43 -10.81 -14.65
N PRO A 528 11.08 -10.12 -15.60
CA PRO A 528 11.55 -10.72 -16.83
C PRO A 528 12.57 -11.84 -16.56
N LYS A 529 12.55 -12.89 -17.39
CA LYS A 529 13.60 -13.93 -17.35
C LYS A 529 14.95 -13.28 -17.69
N LYS A 530 15.99 -13.59 -16.93
CA LYS A 530 17.35 -13.15 -17.26
C LYS A 530 17.73 -13.68 -18.64
N GLY A 531 17.95 -12.79 -19.60
CA GLY A 531 18.31 -13.15 -20.97
C GLY A 531 19.54 -12.39 -21.45
N GLY A 532 20.44 -13.05 -22.19
CA GLY A 532 21.58 -12.44 -22.86
C GLY A 532 22.95 -12.67 -22.20
N LEU A 533 24.03 -12.47 -22.98
CA LEU A 533 25.45 -12.66 -22.60
C LEU A 533 25.93 -11.70 -21.50
N PHE A 534 25.15 -10.65 -21.19
CA PHE A 534 25.47 -9.66 -20.16
C PHE A 534 24.38 -9.66 -19.09
N HIS A 535 24.72 -10.05 -17.88
CA HIS A 535 23.84 -10.11 -16.72
C HIS A 535 23.52 -8.69 -16.22
N PHE A 536 22.50 -8.03 -16.82
CA PHE A 536 21.94 -6.83 -16.22
C PHE A 536 20.87 -7.23 -15.20
N GLU A 537 20.86 -6.56 -14.05
CA GLU A 537 19.80 -6.69 -13.06
C GLU A 537 18.44 -6.36 -13.71
N THR A 538 17.60 -7.38 -13.88
CA THR A 538 16.24 -7.18 -14.39
C THR A 538 15.39 -6.64 -13.26
N LYS A 539 14.88 -5.42 -13.42
CA LYS A 539 13.96 -4.80 -12.45
C LYS A 539 12.54 -5.30 -12.68
N PRO A 540 11.78 -5.56 -11.61
CA PRO A 540 10.37 -5.88 -11.73
C PRO A 540 9.58 -4.73 -12.33
N VAL A 541 8.56 -5.08 -13.11
CA VAL A 541 7.62 -4.15 -13.74
C VAL A 541 6.29 -4.26 -13.03
N SER A 542 5.71 -3.14 -12.59
CA SER A 542 4.36 -3.11 -12.05
C SER A 542 3.35 -3.35 -13.16
N LEU A 543 2.52 -4.38 -12.99
CA LEU A 543 1.45 -4.70 -13.92
C LEU A 543 0.14 -4.02 -13.53
N THR A 544 -0.09 -3.83 -12.25
CA THR A 544 -1.36 -3.33 -11.73
C THR A 544 -1.16 -2.16 -10.78
N SER A 545 -2.13 -1.26 -10.77
CA SER A 545 -2.23 -0.14 -9.83
C SER A 545 -3.69 0.04 -9.40
N SER A 546 -4.31 -1.06 -8.96
CA SER A 546 -5.72 -1.13 -8.60
C SER A 546 -5.93 -0.69 -7.15
N PRO A 547 -7.09 -0.06 -6.81
CA PRO A 547 -7.50 0.11 -5.41
C PRO A 547 -7.86 -1.22 -4.73
N LEU A 548 -8.11 -2.29 -5.51
CA LEU A 548 -8.25 -3.64 -4.98
C LEU A 548 -6.88 -4.20 -4.59
N SER A 549 -6.85 -4.96 -3.51
CA SER A 549 -5.71 -5.82 -3.22
C SER A 549 -5.72 -7.01 -4.17
N LEU A 550 -4.72 -7.12 -5.03
CA LEU A 550 -4.60 -8.20 -6.00
C LEU A 550 -3.57 -9.23 -5.53
N SER A 551 -3.94 -10.51 -5.67
CA SER A 551 -3.14 -11.63 -5.19
C SER A 551 -3.25 -12.85 -6.08
N SER A 552 -2.38 -13.87 -5.82
CA SER A 552 -2.41 -15.19 -6.46
C SER A 552 -2.44 -15.12 -8.00
N PRO A 553 -1.47 -14.49 -8.67
CA PRO A 553 -1.46 -14.40 -10.13
C PRO A 553 -1.34 -15.79 -10.76
N LEU A 554 -2.22 -16.06 -11.72
CA LEU A 554 -2.23 -17.30 -12.50
C LEU A 554 -2.30 -16.98 -14.00
N PRO A 555 -1.20 -17.07 -14.74
CA PRO A 555 -1.20 -16.90 -16.17
C PRO A 555 -2.03 -17.96 -16.89
N SER A 556 -2.77 -17.56 -17.94
CA SER A 556 -3.49 -18.50 -18.81
C SER A 556 -2.52 -19.32 -19.65
N LYS A 557 -2.91 -20.55 -20.03
CA LYS A 557 -2.10 -21.45 -20.88
C LYS A 557 -1.85 -20.89 -22.29
N ASP A 558 -2.76 -20.06 -22.80
CA ASP A 558 -2.62 -19.41 -24.13
C ASP A 558 -1.79 -18.12 -24.08
N GLY A 559 -1.32 -17.71 -22.87
CA GLY A 559 -0.49 -16.52 -22.67
C GLY A 559 -1.21 -15.19 -22.91
N LYS A 560 -2.56 -15.17 -23.04
CA LYS A 560 -3.32 -13.94 -23.34
C LYS A 560 -3.98 -13.31 -22.14
N LYS A 561 -4.10 -14.04 -21.04
CA LYS A 561 -4.78 -13.59 -19.84
C LYS A 561 -3.98 -13.87 -18.58
N LEU A 562 -4.23 -13.07 -17.58
CA LEU A 562 -3.78 -13.27 -16.21
C LEU A 562 -5.01 -13.31 -15.31
N PHE A 563 -5.19 -14.39 -14.57
CA PHE A 563 -6.22 -14.51 -13.54
C PHE A 563 -5.63 -14.09 -12.21
N VAL A 564 -6.40 -13.33 -11.45
CA VAL A 564 -5.98 -12.83 -10.12
C VAL A 564 -7.15 -12.89 -9.14
N ILE A 565 -6.85 -12.98 -7.87
CA ILE A 565 -7.83 -12.75 -6.82
C ILE A 565 -7.80 -11.25 -6.48
N GLY A 566 -8.94 -10.59 -6.67
CA GLY A 566 -9.16 -9.23 -6.21
C GLY A 566 -9.91 -9.24 -4.88
N GLN A 567 -9.34 -8.58 -3.87
CA GLN A 567 -9.92 -8.50 -2.54
C GLN A 567 -10.16 -7.05 -2.14
N PHE A 568 -11.37 -6.77 -1.73
CA PHE A 568 -11.74 -5.52 -1.10
C PHE A 568 -11.87 -5.75 0.40
N TYR A 569 -10.90 -5.26 1.16
CA TYR A 569 -10.92 -5.39 2.62
C TYR A 569 -11.90 -4.40 3.23
N ARG A 570 -12.87 -4.91 3.97
CA ARG A 570 -13.80 -4.11 4.74
C ARG A 570 -14.24 -4.87 5.98
N GLY A 571 -14.26 -4.18 7.10
CA GLY A 571 -14.81 -4.73 8.34
C GLY A 571 -15.98 -3.89 8.83
N GLU A 572 -16.86 -4.50 9.58
CA GLU A 572 -17.92 -3.85 10.33
C GLU A 572 -17.77 -4.20 11.81
N LEU A 573 -17.54 -3.19 12.63
CA LEU A 573 -17.36 -3.40 14.07
C LEU A 573 -18.70 -3.75 14.71
N MET A 574 -18.77 -4.94 15.31
CA MET A 574 -19.97 -5.51 15.92
C MET A 574 -19.79 -5.62 17.43
N ARG A 575 -20.84 -5.25 18.15
CA ARG A 575 -20.96 -5.47 19.59
C ARG A 575 -21.94 -6.62 19.86
N TYR A 576 -21.54 -7.58 20.69
CA TYR A 576 -22.44 -8.61 21.15
C TYR A 576 -23.14 -8.16 22.43
N SER A 577 -24.46 -7.98 22.33
CA SER A 577 -25.27 -7.47 23.42
C SER A 577 -25.56 -8.54 24.48
N LYS A 578 -25.92 -8.11 25.70
CA LYS A 578 -26.38 -9.02 26.76
C LYS A 578 -27.69 -9.77 26.38
N ALA A 579 -28.39 -9.31 25.34
CA ALA A 579 -29.57 -10.00 24.78
C ALA A 579 -29.20 -11.14 23.81
N GLY A 580 -27.90 -11.43 23.59
CA GLY A 580 -27.44 -12.52 22.75
C GLY A 580 -27.44 -12.22 21.25
N GLN A 581 -27.33 -10.93 20.85
CA GLN A 581 -27.38 -10.51 19.47
C GLN A 581 -26.21 -9.58 19.11
N PHE A 582 -25.70 -9.71 17.89
CA PHE A 582 -24.75 -8.77 17.30
C PHE A 582 -25.48 -7.52 16.79
N ALA A 583 -24.93 -6.35 17.09
CA ALA A 583 -25.35 -5.07 16.56
C ALA A 583 -24.13 -4.24 16.14
N PRO A 584 -24.23 -3.40 15.07
CA PRO A 584 -23.18 -2.48 14.68
C PRO A 584 -22.78 -1.55 15.82
N PHE A 585 -21.47 -1.31 15.96
CA PHE A 585 -20.90 -0.38 16.93
C PHE A 585 -20.09 0.70 16.23
N LEU A 586 -20.02 1.92 16.78
CA LEU A 586 -19.34 3.07 16.17
C LEU A 586 -19.82 3.39 14.72
N ALA A 587 -21.10 3.25 14.44
CA ALA A 587 -21.76 3.69 13.20
C ALA A 587 -21.01 3.38 11.89
N GLY A 588 -20.53 2.13 11.73
CA GLY A 588 -19.90 1.64 10.50
C GLY A 588 -18.41 1.98 10.36
N ILE A 589 -17.75 2.39 11.44
CA ILE A 589 -16.28 2.48 11.44
C ILE A 589 -15.70 1.06 11.34
N SER A 590 -14.84 0.85 10.35
CA SER A 590 -14.04 -0.38 10.25
C SER A 590 -12.80 -0.21 11.15
N ALA A 591 -12.78 -0.91 12.30
CA ALA A 591 -11.77 -0.70 13.33
C ALA A 591 -11.42 -1.99 14.08
N GLU A 592 -10.14 -2.13 14.43
CA GLU A 592 -9.59 -3.20 15.24
C GLU A 592 -8.81 -2.64 16.46
N TYR A 593 -8.55 -3.47 17.48
CA TYR A 593 -7.77 -3.12 18.66
C TYR A 593 -8.33 -1.92 19.44
N LEU A 594 -9.60 -2.00 19.82
CA LEU A 594 -10.23 -0.91 20.55
C LEU A 594 -9.79 -0.88 22.02
N ASP A 595 -9.58 0.32 22.54
CA ASP A 595 -9.40 0.57 23.96
C ASP A 595 -10.11 1.86 24.36
N PHE A 596 -10.68 1.90 25.57
CA PHE A 596 -11.55 2.99 26.01
C PHE A 596 -10.87 3.84 27.07
N SER A 597 -11.12 5.15 27.04
CA SER A 597 -10.75 6.01 28.15
C SER A 597 -11.46 5.57 29.43
N LYS A 598 -10.84 5.78 30.60
CA LYS A 598 -11.37 5.33 31.90
C LYS A 598 -12.77 5.85 32.22
N ASP A 599 -13.13 7.04 31.71
CA ASP A 599 -14.48 7.61 31.83
C ASP A 599 -15.48 7.02 30.81
N GLY A 600 -15.02 6.13 29.92
CA GLY A 600 -15.84 5.50 28.90
C GLY A 600 -16.37 6.43 27.81
N GLN A 601 -15.88 7.70 27.73
CA GLN A 601 -16.40 8.70 26.77
C GLN A 601 -15.68 8.68 25.43
N ARG A 602 -14.43 8.20 25.40
CA ARG A 602 -13.59 8.17 24.19
C ARG A 602 -13.07 6.76 23.92
N VAL A 603 -12.79 6.48 22.67
CA VAL A 603 -12.19 5.22 22.21
C VAL A 603 -10.99 5.50 21.33
N ALA A 604 -9.91 4.76 21.54
CA ALA A 604 -8.79 4.64 20.62
C ALA A 604 -8.93 3.36 19.82
N TYR A 605 -8.63 3.37 18.54
CA TYR A 605 -8.74 2.22 17.66
C TYR A 605 -7.77 2.33 16.48
N VAL A 606 -7.48 1.21 15.87
CA VAL A 606 -6.72 1.15 14.62
C VAL A 606 -7.71 0.96 13.47
N SER A 607 -7.64 1.82 12.44
CA SER A 607 -8.50 1.69 11.25
C SER A 607 -8.13 0.44 10.46
N TYR A 608 -9.10 -0.24 9.92
CA TYR A 608 -8.92 -1.41 9.07
C TYR A 608 -9.46 -1.15 7.65
N PRO A 609 -8.73 -1.44 6.59
CA PRO A 609 -7.41 -2.10 6.54
C PRO A 609 -6.18 -1.14 6.58
N GLU A 610 -6.35 0.17 6.75
CA GLU A 610 -5.29 1.19 6.61
C GLU A 610 -4.22 1.09 7.70
N GLY A 611 -4.57 0.58 8.88
CA GLY A 611 -3.64 0.38 9.99
C GLY A 611 -3.15 1.69 10.60
N THR A 612 -3.98 2.71 10.71
CA THR A 612 -3.64 3.98 11.37
C THR A 612 -4.39 4.14 12.69
N LEU A 613 -3.73 4.70 13.70
CA LEU A 613 -4.32 4.94 15.01
C LEU A 613 -5.20 6.19 14.99
N TRP A 614 -6.39 6.03 15.51
CA TRP A 614 -7.40 7.08 15.65
C TRP A 614 -7.94 7.13 17.09
N ARG A 615 -8.53 8.26 17.44
CA ARG A 615 -9.42 8.39 18.60
C ARG A 615 -10.73 9.05 18.18
N SER A 616 -11.82 8.71 18.86
CA SER A 616 -13.12 9.35 18.68
C SER A 616 -13.95 9.32 19.98
N LYS A 617 -15.12 9.98 19.97
CA LYS A 617 -16.19 9.69 20.93
C LYS A 617 -16.88 8.38 20.57
N LEU A 618 -17.70 7.84 21.50
CA LEU A 618 -18.43 6.58 21.29
C LEU A 618 -19.52 6.66 20.20
N ASP A 619 -19.99 7.85 19.87
CA ASP A 619 -20.91 8.09 18.75
C ASP A 619 -20.20 8.21 17.39
N GLY A 620 -18.87 8.02 17.37
CA GLY A 620 -18.04 8.17 16.18
C GLY A 620 -17.71 9.62 15.81
N SER A 621 -18.18 10.61 16.58
CA SER A 621 -17.83 12.03 16.40
C SER A 621 -16.46 12.37 16.98
N ASP A 622 -15.98 13.60 16.77
CA ASP A 622 -14.69 14.11 17.27
C ASP A 622 -13.52 13.19 16.91
N ARG A 623 -13.48 12.70 15.65
CA ARG A 623 -12.43 11.81 15.16
C ARG A 623 -11.13 12.57 14.95
N LEU A 624 -10.03 12.01 15.48
CA LEU A 624 -8.69 12.54 15.27
C LEU A 624 -7.74 11.40 14.91
N GLN A 625 -7.02 11.55 13.80
CA GLN A 625 -5.96 10.65 13.41
C GLN A 625 -4.69 10.95 14.20
N LEU A 626 -4.12 9.93 14.86
CA LEU A 626 -2.95 10.06 15.72
C LEU A 626 -1.66 9.54 15.06
N THR A 627 -1.77 8.61 14.08
CA THR A 627 -0.63 8.15 13.27
C THR A 627 -0.97 8.20 11.80
N TYR A 628 0.07 8.24 10.95
CA TYR A 628 -0.05 8.33 9.49
C TYR A 628 0.56 7.08 8.83
N PRO A 629 0.27 6.79 7.53
CA PRO A 629 0.90 5.73 6.77
C PRO A 629 2.43 5.75 6.91
N SER A 630 3.10 4.64 6.78
CA SER A 630 4.48 4.31 7.18
C SER A 630 4.64 3.86 8.64
N ARG A 631 3.60 3.98 9.48
CA ARG A 631 3.53 3.42 10.82
C ARG A 631 2.38 2.44 10.91
N TYR A 632 2.58 1.35 11.62
CA TYR A 632 1.54 0.37 11.86
C TYR A 632 1.37 0.13 13.36
N PRO A 633 0.60 1.00 14.04
CA PRO A 633 0.30 0.86 15.46
C PRO A 633 -0.57 -0.37 15.73
N VAL A 634 -0.28 -1.04 16.82
CA VAL A 634 -1.02 -2.23 17.28
C VAL A 634 -1.36 -2.07 18.76
N LEU A 635 -2.54 -2.55 19.16
CA LEU A 635 -3.00 -2.61 20.55
C LEU A 635 -2.83 -1.28 21.31
N PRO A 636 -3.48 -0.20 20.89
CA PRO A 636 -3.47 1.03 21.65
C PRO A 636 -4.06 0.82 23.05
N ARG A 637 -3.51 1.52 24.06
CA ARG A 637 -3.98 1.49 25.45
C ARG A 637 -3.99 2.89 26.04
N TRP A 638 -5.14 3.31 26.53
CA TRP A 638 -5.29 4.57 27.26
C TRP A 638 -4.59 4.54 28.61
N SER A 639 -3.87 5.62 28.94
CA SER A 639 -3.41 5.80 30.31
C SER A 639 -4.59 5.99 31.28
N PRO A 640 -4.50 5.54 32.54
CA PRO A 640 -5.57 5.67 33.53
C PRO A 640 -6.00 7.12 33.82
N ASP A 641 -5.13 8.10 33.56
CA ASP A 641 -5.41 9.55 33.70
C ASP A 641 -5.99 10.16 32.39
N GLY A 642 -6.12 9.39 31.33
CA GLY A 642 -6.68 9.80 30.03
C GLY A 642 -5.82 10.77 29.22
N LYS A 643 -4.55 11.01 29.60
CA LYS A 643 -3.67 11.99 28.94
C LYS A 643 -2.75 11.42 27.89
N LYS A 644 -2.59 10.09 27.83
CA LYS A 644 -1.70 9.39 26.91
C LYS A 644 -2.36 8.15 26.36
N ILE A 645 -1.92 7.76 25.17
CA ILE A 645 -2.20 6.47 24.54
C ILE A 645 -0.84 5.84 24.24
N ILE A 646 -0.61 4.61 24.72
CA ILE A 646 0.55 3.81 24.33
C ILE A 646 0.13 2.79 23.29
N PHE A 647 1.05 2.42 22.42
CA PHE A 647 0.90 1.36 21.42
C PHE A 647 2.27 0.84 21.04
N PHE A 648 2.33 -0.27 20.34
CA PHE A 648 3.60 -0.72 19.76
C PHE A 648 3.52 -0.76 18.24
N GLU A 649 4.69 -0.77 17.60
CA GLU A 649 4.82 -0.91 16.15
C GLU A 649 5.82 -2.03 15.87
N PHE A 650 5.46 -2.90 14.92
CA PHE A 650 6.46 -3.77 14.31
C PHE A 650 7.40 -2.94 13.44
N ALA A 651 8.70 -3.22 13.53
CA ALA A 651 9.62 -2.60 12.59
C ALA A 651 9.34 -3.10 11.17
N LEU A 652 9.03 -2.20 10.27
CA LEU A 652 8.81 -2.51 8.85
C LEU A 652 10.12 -2.90 8.12
N SER A 653 11.28 -2.76 8.76
CA SER A 653 12.58 -3.16 8.21
C SER A 653 13.13 -4.38 8.96
N SER A 654 13.64 -5.37 8.21
CA SER A 654 14.26 -6.57 8.76
C SER A 654 15.33 -6.26 9.81
N GLY A 655 15.28 -6.96 10.92
CA GLY A 655 16.30 -6.93 11.98
C GLY A 655 16.16 -5.84 13.04
N LYS A 656 15.14 -4.97 12.99
CA LYS A 656 14.89 -4.04 14.08
C LYS A 656 13.80 -4.58 15.03
N PRO A 657 13.98 -4.48 16.34
CA PRO A 657 12.96 -4.91 17.28
C PRO A 657 11.73 -4.00 17.25
N ALA A 658 10.55 -4.57 17.53
CA ALA A 658 9.34 -3.82 17.74
C ALA A 658 9.52 -2.79 18.86
N ARG A 659 8.87 -1.64 18.73
CA ARG A 659 9.02 -0.52 19.65
C ARG A 659 7.69 -0.05 20.21
N MET A 660 7.73 0.31 21.48
CA MET A 660 6.61 0.89 22.21
C MET A 660 6.67 2.42 22.11
N TYR A 661 5.53 3.03 21.80
CA TYR A 661 5.37 4.48 21.64
C TYR A 661 4.29 5.03 22.56
N GLU A 662 4.39 6.31 22.90
CA GLU A 662 3.33 7.09 23.50
C GLU A 662 2.91 8.24 22.57
N VAL A 663 1.63 8.62 22.60
CA VAL A 663 1.06 9.77 21.89
C VAL A 663 -0.01 10.44 22.75
N SER A 664 -0.16 11.77 22.62
CA SER A 664 -1.29 12.48 23.24
C SER A 664 -2.59 12.16 22.49
N PRO A 665 -3.72 11.95 23.18
CA PRO A 665 -5.02 11.81 22.54
C PRO A 665 -5.47 13.09 21.79
N ASP A 666 -4.88 14.23 22.05
CA ASP A 666 -5.14 15.49 21.36
C ASP A 666 -4.22 15.69 20.14
N GLY A 667 -3.47 14.66 19.78
CA GLY A 667 -2.56 14.63 18.64
C GLY A 667 -1.12 14.96 19.01
N GLY A 668 -0.27 15.04 17.98
CA GLY A 668 1.15 15.25 18.12
C GLY A 668 1.99 14.08 17.59
N ARG A 669 3.30 14.20 17.68
CA ARG A 669 4.22 13.18 17.16
C ARG A 669 4.37 12.05 18.18
N PRO A 670 4.14 10.78 17.82
CA PRO A 670 4.44 9.65 18.70
C PRO A 670 5.92 9.63 19.13
N ARG A 671 6.16 9.31 20.38
CA ARG A 671 7.52 9.25 20.98
C ARG A 671 7.80 7.82 21.44
N PRO A 672 8.98 7.25 21.13
CA PRO A 672 9.36 5.95 21.66
C PRO A 672 9.58 6.07 23.17
N LEU A 673 9.14 5.08 23.93
CA LEU A 673 9.31 5.04 25.40
C LEU A 673 10.70 4.53 25.81
N LEU A 674 11.22 3.53 25.12
CA LEU A 674 12.53 2.90 25.37
C LEU A 674 13.32 2.81 24.05
N PRO A 675 13.84 3.92 23.52
CA PRO A 675 14.48 3.96 22.19
C PRO A 675 15.76 3.11 22.12
N ASP A 676 16.52 3.02 23.22
CA ASP A 676 17.84 2.39 23.28
C ASP A 676 17.80 0.92 23.76
N ASP A 677 16.63 0.41 24.11
CA ASP A 677 16.47 -1.00 24.52
C ASP A 677 16.63 -1.93 23.30
N PRO A 678 17.58 -2.86 23.29
CA PRO A 678 17.80 -3.73 22.14
C PRO A 678 16.72 -4.82 21.96
N GLN A 679 15.90 -5.07 22.97
CA GLN A 679 14.90 -6.14 22.96
C GLN A 679 13.57 -5.71 22.34
N GLN A 680 12.74 -6.69 21.99
CA GLN A 680 11.35 -6.49 21.54
C GLN A 680 10.51 -5.84 22.62
N GLN A 681 9.60 -4.95 22.25
CA GLN A 681 8.69 -4.23 23.14
C GLN A 681 7.26 -4.37 22.63
N LEU A 682 6.64 -5.51 22.90
CA LEU A 682 5.33 -5.89 22.37
C LEU A 682 4.26 -5.79 23.46
N ASP A 683 3.05 -5.52 23.03
CA ASP A 683 1.82 -5.64 23.79
C ASP A 683 1.81 -4.91 25.15
N PRO A 684 2.08 -3.59 25.15
CA PRO A 684 2.17 -2.83 26.40
C PRO A 684 0.80 -2.64 27.06
N ASN A 685 0.80 -2.70 28.42
CA ASN A 685 -0.40 -2.46 29.21
C ASN A 685 -0.08 -1.67 30.49
N TRP A 686 -0.94 -0.71 30.83
CA TRP A 686 -0.76 0.15 32.00
C TRP A 686 -1.07 -0.55 33.31
N SER A 687 -0.33 -0.22 34.37
CA SER A 687 -0.82 -0.44 35.72
C SER A 687 -2.02 0.47 36.04
N PRO A 688 -2.98 0.05 36.89
CA PRO A 688 -4.19 0.85 37.15
C PRO A 688 -3.94 2.22 37.74
N ASP A 689 -2.80 2.43 38.41
CA ASP A 689 -2.35 3.72 38.98
C ASP A 689 -1.59 4.59 37.94
N GLY A 690 -1.28 4.03 36.75
CA GLY A 690 -0.56 4.72 35.69
C GLY A 690 0.94 4.93 35.94
N SER A 691 1.51 4.33 36.99
CA SER A 691 2.93 4.51 37.33
C SER A 691 3.86 3.55 36.58
N LYS A 692 3.32 2.44 36.03
CA LYS A 692 4.10 1.37 35.39
C LYS A 692 3.43 0.90 34.08
N ILE A 693 4.26 0.32 33.21
CA ILE A 693 3.83 -0.36 32.01
C ILE A 693 4.41 -1.78 32.02
N VAL A 694 3.56 -2.78 31.84
CA VAL A 694 3.98 -4.16 31.60
C VAL A 694 3.99 -4.43 30.10
N PHE A 695 4.99 -5.15 29.60
CA PHE A 695 5.15 -5.51 28.19
C PHE A 695 5.99 -6.78 28.04
N ALA A 696 6.06 -7.37 26.87
CA ALA A 696 6.77 -8.62 26.64
C ALA A 696 7.58 -8.62 25.33
N GLY A 697 8.31 -9.71 25.11
CA GLY A 697 8.91 -10.05 23.82
C GLY A 697 7.94 -10.82 22.92
N GLU A 698 8.44 -11.58 21.95
CA GLU A 698 7.65 -12.30 20.95
C GLU A 698 6.90 -13.51 21.51
N SER A 699 5.73 -13.78 20.97
CA SER A 699 5.06 -15.07 21.08
C SER A 699 5.91 -16.15 20.39
N ASN A 700 5.84 -17.38 20.86
CA ASN A 700 6.65 -18.51 20.38
C ASN A 700 8.16 -18.43 20.63
N ASP A 701 8.63 -17.42 21.37
CA ASP A 701 10.00 -17.34 21.85
C ASP A 701 10.10 -17.85 23.29
N PRO A 702 10.67 -19.04 23.54
CA PRO A 702 10.82 -19.58 24.89
C PRO A 702 11.75 -18.73 25.79
N SER A 703 12.56 -17.85 25.22
CA SER A 703 13.43 -16.95 25.95
C SER A 703 12.75 -15.63 26.32
N SER A 704 11.58 -15.34 25.73
CA SER A 704 10.82 -14.11 26.00
C SER A 704 10.47 -14.01 27.48
N THR A 705 10.56 -12.82 28.06
CA THR A 705 10.20 -12.48 29.42
C THR A 705 9.22 -11.32 29.45
N ILE A 706 8.36 -11.29 30.49
CA ILE A 706 7.54 -10.13 30.77
C ILE A 706 8.38 -9.12 31.55
N ARG A 707 8.37 -7.88 31.07
CA ARG A 707 9.11 -6.78 31.68
C ARG A 707 8.18 -5.68 32.18
N ILE A 708 8.62 -4.98 33.19
CA ILE A 708 7.90 -3.84 33.79
C ILE A 708 8.77 -2.60 33.65
N LEU A 709 8.25 -1.56 33.01
CA LEU A 709 8.82 -0.22 32.94
C LEU A 709 8.21 0.63 34.05
N GLU A 710 9.05 1.17 34.94
CA GLU A 710 8.66 2.18 35.90
C GLU A 710 8.83 3.58 35.30
N LEU A 711 7.74 4.32 35.14
CA LEU A 711 7.74 5.59 34.43
C LEU A 711 8.52 6.72 35.15
N PRO A 712 8.50 6.86 36.50
CA PRO A 712 9.20 7.96 37.15
C PRO A 712 10.72 7.95 36.96
N ASN A 713 11.33 6.79 36.85
CA ASN A 713 12.78 6.62 36.76
C ASN A 713 13.25 5.91 35.48
N HIS A 714 12.33 5.52 34.56
CA HIS A 714 12.58 4.76 33.36
C HIS A 714 13.36 3.44 33.59
N GLN A 715 13.22 2.86 34.79
CA GLN A 715 13.82 1.55 35.08
C GLN A 715 12.98 0.40 34.51
N VAL A 716 13.66 -0.56 33.88
CA VAL A 716 13.05 -1.79 33.38
C VAL A 716 13.52 -2.95 34.24
N SER A 717 12.59 -3.80 34.66
CA SER A 717 12.87 -5.02 35.41
C SER A 717 12.06 -6.19 34.85
N ASP A 718 12.64 -7.41 34.95
CA ASP A 718 11.95 -8.62 34.55
C ASP A 718 10.98 -9.06 35.66
N LEU A 719 9.80 -9.55 35.24
CA LEU A 719 8.85 -10.15 36.16
C LEU A 719 9.32 -11.59 36.48
N PRO A 720 9.57 -11.93 37.75
CA PRO A 720 10.12 -13.22 38.12
C PRO A 720 9.28 -14.42 37.62
N GLY A 721 9.94 -15.42 37.04
CA GLY A 721 9.29 -16.64 36.56
C GLY A 721 8.45 -16.46 35.30
N SER A 722 8.63 -15.37 34.55
CA SER A 722 7.86 -15.07 33.33
C SER A 722 8.52 -15.56 32.03
N GLN A 723 9.59 -16.36 32.12
CA GLN A 723 10.25 -16.89 30.92
C GLN A 723 9.28 -17.74 30.10
N GLY A 724 9.24 -17.51 28.79
CA GLY A 724 8.31 -18.16 27.87
C GLY A 724 6.86 -17.70 28.02
N LEU A 725 6.63 -16.50 28.58
CA LEU A 725 5.30 -15.89 28.66
C LEU A 725 5.23 -14.62 27.82
N TYR A 726 4.02 -14.33 27.28
CA TYR A 726 3.76 -13.18 26.44
C TYR A 726 2.35 -12.59 26.65
N SER A 727 2.06 -11.47 25.99
CA SER A 727 0.76 -10.75 26.02
C SER A 727 0.26 -10.43 27.44
N PRO A 728 1.06 -9.70 28.24
CA PRO A 728 0.71 -9.42 29.63
C PRO A 728 -0.44 -8.40 29.75
N ARG A 729 -1.34 -8.62 30.70
CA ARG A 729 -2.41 -7.69 31.07
C ARG A 729 -2.48 -7.49 32.56
N TRP A 730 -2.42 -6.25 33.01
CA TRP A 730 -2.63 -5.89 34.41
C TRP A 730 -4.11 -5.97 34.77
N SER A 731 -4.44 -6.57 35.92
CA SER A 731 -5.82 -6.56 36.43
C SER A 731 -6.27 -5.13 36.83
N PRO A 732 -7.57 -4.80 36.73
CA PRO A 732 -8.08 -3.45 37.08
C PRO A 732 -7.84 -3.07 38.57
N ASP A 733 -7.76 -4.06 39.46
CA ASP A 733 -7.48 -3.86 40.90
C ASP A 733 -5.98 -3.77 41.21
N GLY A 734 -5.12 -3.99 40.21
CA GLY A 734 -3.65 -3.92 40.35
C GLY A 734 -3.03 -5.13 41.03
N ARG A 735 -3.80 -6.19 41.34
CA ARG A 735 -3.31 -7.36 42.09
C ARG A 735 -2.63 -8.40 41.22
N TYR A 736 -3.12 -8.61 40.00
CA TYR A 736 -2.66 -9.66 39.12
C TYR A 736 -2.09 -9.14 37.80
N ILE A 737 -1.17 -9.91 37.22
CA ILE A 737 -0.78 -9.81 35.81
C ILE A 737 -1.11 -11.15 35.16
N SER A 738 -1.96 -11.14 34.13
CA SER A 738 -2.27 -12.32 33.31
C SER A 738 -1.38 -12.39 32.09
N ALA A 739 -1.05 -13.58 31.60
CA ALA A 739 -0.23 -13.80 30.42
C ALA A 739 -0.51 -15.18 29.81
N PHE A 740 -0.18 -15.32 28.50
CA PHE A 740 -0.17 -16.61 27.82
C PHE A 740 1.21 -17.27 27.86
N SER A 741 1.23 -18.62 27.85
CA SER A 741 2.45 -19.40 27.57
C SER A 741 2.87 -19.23 26.11
N ALA A 742 4.17 -19.37 25.79
CA ALA A 742 4.73 -19.17 24.44
C ALA A 742 4.03 -20.05 23.37
N ASP A 743 3.55 -21.24 23.72
CA ASP A 743 2.80 -22.14 22.84
C ASP A 743 1.29 -21.82 22.78
N SER A 744 0.84 -20.74 23.42
CA SER A 744 -0.56 -20.28 23.49
C SER A 744 -1.55 -21.33 24.07
N LYS A 745 -1.06 -22.29 24.85
CA LYS A 745 -1.89 -23.35 25.40
C LYS A 745 -2.33 -23.13 26.85
N ALA A 746 -1.66 -22.27 27.59
CA ALA A 746 -1.99 -21.96 28.96
C ALA A 746 -2.18 -20.45 29.18
N LEU A 747 -3.18 -20.10 29.97
CA LEU A 747 -3.40 -18.78 30.54
C LEU A 747 -2.98 -18.80 32.00
N LEU A 748 -2.03 -17.92 32.36
CA LEU A 748 -1.43 -17.86 33.68
C LEU A 748 -1.74 -16.52 34.36
N LEU A 749 -1.75 -16.54 35.71
CA LEU A 749 -1.88 -15.37 36.57
C LEU A 749 -0.66 -15.26 37.48
N PHE A 750 -0.05 -14.09 37.54
CA PHE A 750 0.92 -13.72 38.55
C PHE A 750 0.24 -12.92 39.67
N ASP A 751 0.24 -13.42 40.88
CA ASP A 751 -0.21 -12.66 42.07
C ASP A 751 0.96 -11.80 42.56
N LEU A 752 0.83 -10.48 42.46
CA LEU A 752 1.85 -9.49 42.84
C LEU A 752 2.14 -9.48 44.37
N GLN A 753 1.17 -9.92 45.20
CA GLN A 753 1.35 -10.02 46.66
C GLN A 753 2.05 -11.33 47.00
N ALA A 754 1.59 -12.44 46.44
CA ALA A 754 2.18 -13.77 46.67
C ALA A 754 3.49 -14.00 45.90
N LYS A 755 3.79 -13.15 44.90
CA LYS A 755 4.93 -13.23 43.97
C LYS A 755 5.04 -14.63 43.29
N LYS A 756 3.89 -15.18 42.88
CA LYS A 756 3.81 -16.53 42.33
C LYS A 756 2.88 -16.60 41.13
N TRP A 757 3.30 -17.35 40.11
CA TRP A 757 2.45 -17.76 38.99
C TRP A 757 1.53 -18.90 39.34
N SER A 758 0.32 -18.89 38.82
CA SER A 758 -0.65 -19.98 38.84
C SER A 758 -1.32 -20.08 37.48
N GLU A 759 -1.59 -21.32 37.07
CA GLU A 759 -2.36 -21.57 35.86
C GLU A 759 -3.84 -21.31 36.11
N LEU A 760 -4.50 -20.57 35.22
CA LEU A 760 -5.92 -20.26 35.32
C LEU A 760 -6.75 -21.13 34.37
N ALA A 761 -6.27 -21.38 33.16
CA ALA A 761 -6.95 -22.17 32.15
C ALA A 761 -5.97 -22.73 31.11
N ASN A 762 -6.40 -23.86 30.49
CA ASN A 762 -5.72 -24.46 29.35
C ASN A 762 -6.63 -24.42 28.11
N GLY A 763 -6.04 -24.27 26.94
CA GLY A 763 -6.74 -24.24 25.66
C GLY A 763 -5.97 -23.43 24.64
N SER A 764 -6.40 -23.42 23.39
CA SER A 764 -5.81 -22.57 22.34
C SER A 764 -6.43 -21.17 22.39
N LEU A 765 -5.96 -20.37 23.33
CA LEU A 765 -6.56 -19.10 23.71
C LEU A 765 -5.79 -17.91 23.12
N SER A 766 -6.53 -16.83 22.77
CA SER A 766 -5.95 -15.59 22.23
C SER A 766 -6.75 -14.35 22.65
N TRP A 767 -6.19 -13.16 22.43
CA TRP A 767 -6.86 -11.86 22.63
C TRP A 767 -7.41 -11.62 24.02
N LEU A 768 -6.51 -11.61 25.00
CA LEU A 768 -6.78 -11.47 26.41
C LEU A 768 -7.28 -10.09 26.82
N ASN A 769 -8.44 -10.01 27.51
CA ASN A 769 -8.98 -8.79 28.09
C ASN A 769 -9.58 -9.06 29.49
N TRP A 770 -9.34 -8.15 30.42
CA TRP A 770 -9.99 -8.17 31.72
C TRP A 770 -11.40 -7.60 31.67
N SER A 771 -12.35 -8.15 32.41
CA SER A 771 -13.58 -7.44 32.75
C SER A 771 -13.28 -6.22 33.62
N HIS A 772 -14.11 -5.18 33.56
CA HIS A 772 -13.89 -3.93 34.33
C HIS A 772 -13.91 -4.14 35.83
N ASP A 773 -14.65 -5.11 36.31
CA ASP A 773 -14.70 -5.50 37.72
C ASP A 773 -13.55 -6.41 38.18
N GLY A 774 -12.69 -6.84 37.25
CA GLY A 774 -11.55 -7.74 37.50
C GLY A 774 -11.94 -9.17 37.89
N GLN A 775 -13.21 -9.58 37.73
CA GLN A 775 -13.64 -10.92 38.10
C GLN A 775 -13.47 -11.97 37.01
N TYR A 776 -13.38 -11.55 35.75
CA TYR A 776 -13.27 -12.42 34.58
C TYR A 776 -12.15 -11.98 33.65
N LEU A 777 -11.62 -12.97 32.92
CA LEU A 777 -10.78 -12.79 31.76
C LEU A 777 -11.54 -13.28 30.53
N TYR A 778 -11.68 -12.42 29.52
CA TYR A 778 -12.30 -12.73 28.24
C TYR A 778 -11.21 -13.06 27.23
N VAL A 779 -11.40 -14.16 26.51
CA VAL A 779 -10.47 -14.64 25.49
C VAL A 779 -11.23 -15.21 24.29
N LEU A 780 -10.56 -15.29 23.13
CA LEU A 780 -11.02 -16.06 21.98
C LEU A 780 -10.49 -17.50 22.05
N ASP A 781 -11.36 -18.45 21.83
CA ASP A 781 -11.05 -19.87 21.65
C ASP A 781 -11.43 -20.26 20.22
N PHE A 782 -10.46 -20.29 19.33
CA PHE A 782 -10.66 -20.61 17.90
C PHE A 782 -10.50 -22.08 17.54
N LYS A 783 -9.92 -22.90 18.44
CA LYS A 783 -9.62 -24.29 18.11
C LYS A 783 -10.69 -25.27 18.54
N GLU A 784 -11.26 -25.06 19.72
CA GLU A 784 -12.19 -26.02 20.29
C GLU A 784 -13.65 -25.60 20.13
N LYS A 785 -13.92 -24.29 20.17
CA LYS A 785 -15.29 -23.81 20.27
C LYS A 785 -15.69 -22.74 19.26
N ASP A 786 -14.75 -22.13 18.55
CA ASP A 786 -15.01 -20.90 17.77
C ASP A 786 -15.90 -19.93 18.57
N ALA A 787 -15.39 -19.45 19.70
CA ALA A 787 -16.21 -18.74 20.67
C ALA A 787 -15.43 -17.64 21.40
N VAL A 788 -16.15 -16.62 21.88
CA VAL A 788 -15.66 -15.79 22.99
C VAL A 788 -16.01 -16.51 24.29
N VAL A 789 -15.01 -16.79 25.11
CA VAL A 789 -15.21 -17.37 26.43
C VAL A 789 -14.75 -16.40 27.52
N ARG A 790 -15.35 -16.49 28.71
CA ARG A 790 -14.86 -15.79 29.90
C ARG A 790 -14.48 -16.80 30.97
N ILE A 791 -13.42 -16.53 31.68
CA ILE A 791 -12.83 -17.37 32.68
C ILE A 791 -12.86 -16.66 34.02
N GLY A 792 -13.51 -17.24 35.02
CA GLY A 792 -13.61 -16.66 36.35
C GLY A 792 -12.31 -16.77 37.12
N VAL A 793 -11.76 -15.65 37.59
CA VAL A 793 -10.47 -15.58 38.28
C VAL A 793 -10.45 -16.37 39.60
N LYS A 794 -11.54 -16.36 40.36
CA LYS A 794 -11.65 -17.04 41.66
C LYS A 794 -12.07 -18.49 41.57
N ASN A 795 -12.93 -18.83 40.60
CA ASN A 795 -13.55 -20.14 40.51
C ASN A 795 -13.00 -21.02 39.40
N HIS A 796 -12.14 -20.46 38.54
CA HIS A 796 -11.53 -21.10 37.37
C HIS A 796 -12.54 -21.71 36.37
N LYS A 797 -13.81 -21.23 36.40
CA LYS A 797 -14.84 -21.71 35.49
C LYS A 797 -14.76 -20.97 34.16
N THR A 798 -14.76 -21.71 33.07
CA THR A 798 -14.87 -21.20 31.70
C THR A 798 -16.33 -21.21 31.27
N GLU A 799 -16.84 -20.08 30.82
CA GLU A 799 -18.21 -19.89 30.34
C GLU A 799 -18.16 -19.34 28.91
N GLN A 800 -18.93 -19.93 28.01
CA GLN A 800 -19.09 -19.43 26.66
C GLN A 800 -19.99 -18.20 26.68
N VAL A 801 -19.52 -17.09 26.08
CA VAL A 801 -20.24 -15.82 25.99
C VAL A 801 -20.84 -15.64 24.62
N VAL A 802 -20.06 -15.93 23.56
CA VAL A 802 -20.48 -15.76 22.15
C VAL A 802 -20.11 -17.02 21.38
N ASP A 803 -21.03 -17.54 20.59
CA ASP A 803 -20.74 -18.53 19.55
C ASP A 803 -20.31 -17.79 18.28
N LEU A 804 -19.16 -18.14 17.73
CA LEU A 804 -18.57 -17.52 16.53
C LEU A 804 -18.57 -18.44 15.32
N LYS A 805 -19.21 -19.61 15.39
CA LYS A 805 -19.22 -20.61 14.31
C LYS A 805 -19.61 -20.05 12.94
N ASP A 806 -20.54 -19.08 12.92
CA ASP A 806 -21.00 -18.41 11.70
C ASP A 806 -20.49 -16.96 11.58
N PHE A 807 -19.57 -16.56 12.45
CA PHE A 807 -19.00 -15.21 12.45
C PHE A 807 -17.66 -15.19 11.72
N VAL A 808 -17.63 -14.61 10.55
CA VAL A 808 -16.37 -14.39 9.81
C VAL A 808 -15.72 -13.13 10.34
N ALA A 809 -14.62 -13.29 11.07
CA ALA A 809 -13.88 -12.17 11.61
C ALA A 809 -12.97 -11.53 10.56
N ALA A 810 -12.93 -10.19 10.53
CA ALA A 810 -11.89 -9.41 9.83
C ALA A 810 -10.78 -9.04 10.80
N GLY A 811 -9.67 -8.56 10.26
CA GLY A 811 -8.52 -8.08 11.01
C GLY A 811 -7.23 -8.61 10.44
N ARG A 812 -6.13 -7.93 10.72
CA ARG A 812 -4.82 -8.29 10.18
C ARG A 812 -4.30 -9.65 10.64
N TYR A 813 -4.66 -10.05 11.86
CA TYR A 813 -4.23 -11.30 12.48
C TYR A 813 -5.41 -12.25 12.73
N GLY A 814 -6.39 -12.27 11.82
CA GLY A 814 -7.49 -13.22 11.89
C GLY A 814 -8.61 -12.88 12.87
N GLY A 815 -8.71 -11.63 13.26
CA GLY A 815 -9.70 -11.12 14.21
C GLY A 815 -9.09 -10.66 15.53
N SER A 816 -9.76 -9.74 16.18
CA SER A 816 -9.37 -9.20 17.48
C SER A 816 -10.58 -9.16 18.41
N LEU A 817 -10.37 -9.34 19.70
CA LEU A 817 -11.38 -9.15 20.73
C LEU A 817 -11.06 -7.89 21.53
N SER A 818 -12.05 -7.01 21.66
CA SER A 818 -12.03 -5.91 22.63
C SER A 818 -13.30 -5.98 23.49
N LEU A 819 -13.31 -5.27 24.60
CA LEU A 819 -14.51 -5.14 25.45
C LEU A 819 -14.97 -3.69 25.45
N SER A 820 -16.29 -3.49 25.32
CA SER A 820 -16.91 -2.18 25.55
C SER A 820 -16.92 -1.85 27.06
N PRO A 821 -17.21 -0.61 27.45
CA PRO A 821 -17.23 -0.20 28.87
C PRO A 821 -18.19 -0.99 29.78
N ASP A 822 -19.15 -1.73 29.21
CA ASP A 822 -20.08 -2.60 29.92
C ASP A 822 -19.75 -4.09 29.81
N ASP A 823 -18.51 -4.43 29.46
CA ASP A 823 -17.97 -5.77 29.23
C ASP A 823 -18.61 -6.55 28.07
N SER A 824 -19.32 -5.86 27.15
CA SER A 824 -19.83 -6.53 25.95
C SER A 824 -18.71 -6.78 24.95
N PRO A 825 -18.57 -7.99 24.38
CA PRO A 825 -17.56 -8.28 23.36
C PRO A 825 -17.72 -7.43 22.10
N LEU A 826 -16.59 -6.93 21.60
CA LEU A 826 -16.48 -6.20 20.35
C LEU A 826 -15.59 -7.00 19.40
N LEU A 827 -16.11 -7.26 18.20
CA LEU A 827 -15.47 -8.05 17.17
C LEU A 827 -15.63 -7.35 15.81
N LEU A 828 -14.64 -7.45 14.96
CA LEU A 828 -14.70 -6.92 13.59
C LEU A 828 -15.20 -8.02 12.65
N ARG A 829 -16.41 -7.86 12.10
CA ARG A 829 -17.00 -8.77 11.11
C ARG A 829 -16.46 -8.46 9.73
N ASP A 830 -16.03 -9.47 8.97
CA ASP A 830 -15.62 -9.32 7.57
C ASP A 830 -16.88 -9.04 6.70
N THR A 831 -16.87 -7.92 6.03
CA THR A 831 -17.86 -7.50 5.02
C THR A 831 -17.17 -7.22 3.69
N GLY A 832 -15.91 -7.60 3.57
CA GLY A 832 -15.14 -7.51 2.34
C GLY A 832 -15.60 -8.51 1.28
N THR A 833 -15.11 -8.34 0.07
CA THR A 833 -15.35 -9.26 -1.05
C THR A 833 -14.04 -9.83 -1.55
N LYS A 834 -14.09 -11.08 -2.01
CA LYS A 834 -12.94 -11.76 -2.59
C LYS A 834 -13.37 -12.50 -3.84
N ASP A 835 -13.01 -11.97 -4.99
CA ASP A 835 -13.49 -12.44 -6.27
C ASP A 835 -12.36 -12.72 -7.27
N VAL A 836 -12.61 -13.59 -8.22
CA VAL A 836 -11.70 -13.88 -9.34
C VAL A 836 -11.86 -12.81 -10.39
N TYR A 837 -10.75 -12.29 -10.88
CA TYR A 837 -10.68 -11.35 -12.00
C TYR A 837 -9.83 -11.94 -13.11
N SER A 838 -10.23 -11.65 -14.35
CA SER A 838 -9.44 -11.86 -15.56
C SER A 838 -8.90 -10.52 -16.03
N VAL A 839 -7.64 -10.48 -16.39
CA VAL A 839 -6.97 -9.29 -16.93
C VAL A 839 -6.34 -9.71 -18.25
N ASP A 840 -6.54 -8.94 -19.31
CA ASP A 840 -5.90 -9.22 -20.58
C ASP A 840 -4.40 -8.95 -20.48
N TRP A 841 -3.59 -9.92 -20.92
CA TRP A 841 -2.14 -9.84 -20.91
C TRP A 841 -1.65 -9.47 -22.30
N GLU A 842 -1.01 -8.31 -22.39
CA GLU A 842 -0.42 -7.83 -23.65
C GLU A 842 1.11 -7.93 -23.52
N THR A 843 1.69 -8.87 -24.27
CA THR A 843 3.12 -8.85 -24.55
C THR A 843 3.33 -7.99 -25.79
N PRO A 844 4.26 -7.06 -25.76
CA PRO A 844 4.59 -6.24 -26.91
C PRO A 844 5.16 -7.03 -28.08
#